data_eb0e51c7f0d6310d02c02c8f7f31dd1a
#
_entry.id   eb0e51c7f0d6310d02c02c8f7f31dd1a
#
_cell.length_a   1.000
_cell.length_b   1.000
_cell.length_c   1.000
_cell.angle_alpha   90.00
_cell.angle_beta   90.00
_cell.angle_gamma   90.00
#
_symmetry.space_group_name_H-M   'P 1'
#
loop_
_entity.id
_entity.type
_entity.pdbx_description
1 polymer ?
#
loop_
_entity_poly.entity_id
_entity_poly.type
_entity_poly.pdbx_seq_one_letter_code
_entity_poly.pdbx_strand_id
1 'polypeptide(L)'
;QYRGVNELRRLYLDFFESKGHLKMKSFSLVPHNDNSLLIINSGMAPLKPYFTGQEIPPRRRVTTCQKCIRTGDIENVGKTARHGTFFEMLGNFSFGDYFKDEAIHWSWEFLTETVGLDPDRLYPSIYQDDDEAFNIWNKEIGIAPERIFRFGKEDNFWEHGAGPCGPCSEIYYDRGEKYGCGKPGCTVGCDCDRYMEVWNNVFSQFNNDGHGNYTDLIQKNIDTGMGLERLAVVVQDVDSIFDVDTLQALRNKVCEMAGVKYKEDEKQDVSIRVITDHIRSVTFMVSDGIMPSNEGRGYVLRRLLRRAARHGRLLGIEGKFLSKLCETVIEGSKDGYPELEEKRTFITKVISEEEDKFNKTIDQGLSILNDMEAELASKGENVLSGVDAFKLYDTYGFPIDLTKEILEEKNITIDEAGFNAAMEEQRVKARNARKVTNYMGADATVYDEIDPAITSTFVGYDKLTNESEITVLTTEEEVVDALSEGDKGTVIVDETVFYATMGGQEGDKGVIKTSEGEFTVETTIKLKGGKIGHVGTMTKGMMKVGDTATMEVSPAYRADTCKNHSATHLLQKALRTVLGDHVEQKGSYVDPDRLRFDFTHFQSMTKEEIAKVEDIVNEKIAEAIPVVTDVMTIEEAKKTGAMALFGEKYGEKVRVVAMGDFSKEFCGGTHVANTANIRLFKIVSEAGVAAGVRRIEALTDKGVMKYYAELEKTIEEAAKAAKAEPVQLVKKIAAMNDEIKSLMSENEKLKAELANNALGDTAGDIKEVNGVKYIATKVDGVDMNELRNLGDKLKGEIGSGVVVIVSAQGADKVSVIAMATDDVIAKGAHAGNLIKALAPIVGGGGGGRPNMAQAGGKNPAGIDELIAKVPDTILAQIG
;
A
#
# COMPACT_ATOMS: atom_id res chain seq x y z
N GLN A 1 -44.89 -0.25 -2.80
CA GLN A 1 -44.47 0.04 -4.18
C GLN A 1 -42.98 -0.20 -4.27
N TYR A 2 -42.53 -1.02 -5.24
CA TYR A 2 -41.10 -1.30 -5.48
C TYR A 2 -40.33 -0.01 -5.80
N ARG A 3 -39.16 0.18 -5.16
CA ARG A 3 -38.22 1.29 -5.42
C ARG A 3 -36.79 0.80 -5.37
N GLY A 4 -35.97 1.25 -6.30
CA GLY A 4 -34.55 0.93 -6.34
C GLY A 4 -33.72 1.70 -5.33
N VAL A 5 -32.51 1.23 -5.05
CA VAL A 5 -31.58 1.86 -4.09
C VAL A 5 -31.28 3.32 -4.46
N ASN A 6 -30.98 3.60 -5.71
CA ASN A 6 -30.70 4.97 -6.17
C ASN A 6 -31.90 5.90 -6.04
N GLU A 7 -33.09 5.40 -6.28
CA GLU A 7 -34.36 6.14 -6.08
C GLU A 7 -34.57 6.45 -4.59
N LEU A 8 -34.40 5.46 -3.72
CA LEU A 8 -34.55 5.65 -2.27
C LEU A 8 -33.58 6.68 -1.72
N ARG A 9 -32.35 6.68 -2.20
CA ARG A 9 -31.35 7.70 -1.82
C ARG A 9 -31.84 9.09 -2.18
N ARG A 10 -32.29 9.29 -3.41
CA ARG A 10 -32.83 10.59 -3.85
C ARG A 10 -34.06 11.00 -3.07
N LEU A 11 -34.98 10.09 -2.85
CA LEU A 11 -36.22 10.37 -2.08
C LEU A 11 -35.92 10.88 -0.67
N TYR A 12 -34.94 10.23 0.01
CA TYR A 12 -34.58 10.65 1.36
C TYR A 12 -33.96 12.05 1.37
N LEU A 13 -32.97 12.28 0.50
CA LEU A 13 -32.30 13.57 0.43
C LEU A 13 -33.27 14.71 0.02
N ASP A 14 -34.17 14.46 -0.94
CA ASP A 14 -35.18 15.42 -1.39
C ASP A 14 -36.21 15.69 -0.31
N PHE A 15 -36.62 14.67 0.45
CA PHE A 15 -37.54 14.81 1.57
C PHE A 15 -36.97 15.77 2.62
N PHE A 16 -35.75 15.56 3.06
CA PHE A 16 -35.13 16.41 4.06
C PHE A 16 -34.74 17.79 3.52
N GLU A 17 -34.43 17.92 2.24
CA GLU A 17 -34.29 19.23 1.60
C GLU A 17 -35.60 20.02 1.68
N SER A 18 -36.76 19.36 1.47
CA SER A 18 -38.08 19.98 1.62
C SER A 18 -38.38 20.45 3.05
N LYS A 19 -37.69 19.86 4.05
CA LYS A 19 -37.75 20.24 5.46
C LYS A 19 -36.67 21.29 5.83
N GLY A 20 -36.02 21.90 4.87
CA GLY A 20 -35.02 22.96 5.07
C GLY A 20 -33.57 22.48 5.31
N HIS A 21 -33.27 21.23 5.09
CA HIS A 21 -31.93 20.71 5.23
C HIS A 21 -31.07 21.02 4.02
N LEU A 22 -29.78 21.32 4.25
CA LEU A 22 -28.79 21.40 3.21
C LEU A 22 -28.35 19.98 2.82
N LYS A 23 -28.50 19.62 1.56
CA LYS A 23 -27.92 18.39 1.05
C LYS A 23 -26.41 18.55 0.94
N MET A 24 -25.66 17.79 1.70
CA MET A 24 -24.21 17.72 1.60
C MET A 24 -23.83 16.42 0.92
N LYS A 25 -22.81 16.48 0.06
CA LYS A 25 -22.22 15.27 -0.53
C LYS A 25 -21.61 14.39 0.56
N SER A 26 -21.55 13.09 0.31
CA SER A 26 -20.80 12.18 1.17
C SER A 26 -19.36 12.66 1.35
N PHE A 27 -18.90 12.65 2.58
CA PHE A 27 -17.48 12.87 2.87
C PHE A 27 -16.67 11.65 2.41
N SER A 28 -15.36 11.84 2.23
CA SER A 28 -14.43 10.74 1.98
C SER A 28 -14.47 9.71 3.11
N LEU A 29 -14.24 8.45 2.79
CA LEU A 29 -14.01 7.40 3.78
C LEU A 29 -12.78 7.66 4.65
N VAL A 30 -11.83 8.47 4.14
CA VAL A 30 -10.65 8.89 4.89
C VAL A 30 -11.01 10.07 5.80
N PRO A 31 -10.96 9.90 7.15
CA PRO A 31 -11.29 10.99 8.07
C PRO A 31 -10.34 12.18 7.91
N HIS A 32 -10.91 13.39 7.99
CA HIS A 32 -10.14 14.63 8.07
C HIS A 32 -10.04 15.07 9.53
N ASN A 33 -8.81 15.28 10.01
CA ASN A 33 -8.52 15.79 11.37
C ASN A 33 -9.14 14.98 12.52
N ASP A 34 -9.45 13.73 12.32
CA ASP A 34 -9.92 12.82 13.36
C ASP A 34 -9.03 11.58 13.43
N ASN A 35 -8.12 11.57 14.39
CA ASN A 35 -7.19 10.45 14.63
C ASN A 35 -7.85 9.29 15.41
N SER A 36 -9.08 9.45 15.87
CA SER A 36 -9.81 8.41 16.61
C SER A 36 -10.40 7.34 15.70
N LEU A 37 -10.59 7.66 14.41
CA LEU A 37 -11.13 6.75 13.41
C LEU A 37 -10.12 6.48 12.30
N LEU A 38 -9.99 5.23 11.95
CA LEU A 38 -9.18 4.81 10.81
C LEU A 38 -9.92 5.06 9.48
N ILE A 39 -11.20 4.70 9.44
CA ILE A 39 -12.10 4.85 8.29
C ILE A 39 -13.46 5.32 8.81
N ILE A 40 -14.15 6.18 8.07
CA ILE A 40 -15.49 6.66 8.42
C ILE A 40 -16.46 5.48 8.54
N ASN A 41 -17.14 5.40 9.68
CA ASN A 41 -17.99 4.28 10.05
C ASN A 41 -19.46 4.68 10.39
N SER A 42 -19.77 5.96 10.31
CA SER A 42 -21.12 6.48 10.58
C SER A 42 -21.36 7.80 9.86
N GLY A 43 -22.62 8.17 9.71
CA GLY A 43 -23.02 9.45 9.11
C GLY A 43 -22.61 10.67 9.93
N MET A 44 -22.53 10.49 11.26
CA MET A 44 -22.16 11.56 12.18
C MET A 44 -20.65 11.84 12.22
N ALA A 45 -19.81 10.82 11.98
CA ALA A 45 -18.38 10.93 12.17
C ALA A 45 -17.74 12.14 11.47
N PRO A 46 -18.00 12.43 10.18
CA PRO A 46 -17.42 13.59 9.52
C PRO A 46 -18.03 14.92 9.97
N LEU A 47 -19.17 14.91 10.66
CA LEU A 47 -19.88 16.09 11.16
C LEU A 47 -19.59 16.39 12.63
N LYS A 48 -18.75 15.58 13.28
CA LYS A 48 -18.43 15.69 14.71
C LYS A 48 -18.05 17.10 15.18
N PRO A 49 -17.28 17.90 14.45
CA PRO A 49 -16.97 19.28 14.86
C PRO A 49 -18.18 20.18 15.00
N TYR A 50 -19.26 19.92 14.25
CA TYR A 50 -20.51 20.67 14.34
C TYR A 50 -21.30 20.29 15.59
N PHE A 51 -21.23 19.05 16.04
CA PHE A 51 -21.87 18.59 17.27
C PHE A 51 -21.18 19.17 18.51
N THR A 52 -19.86 19.31 18.47
CA THR A 52 -19.07 19.82 19.60
C THR A 52 -18.98 21.33 19.66
N GLY A 53 -19.46 22.03 18.63
CA GLY A 53 -19.34 23.49 18.51
C GLY A 53 -17.94 23.98 18.13
N GLN A 54 -17.02 23.10 17.77
CA GLN A 54 -15.67 23.45 17.28
C GLN A 54 -15.72 24.19 15.95
N GLU A 55 -16.68 23.83 15.11
CA GLU A 55 -16.93 24.47 13.81
C GLU A 55 -18.41 24.86 13.69
N ILE A 56 -18.66 25.94 12.97
CA ILE A 56 -20.02 26.37 12.65
C ILE A 56 -20.48 25.61 11.41
N PRO A 57 -21.62 24.87 11.46
CA PRO A 57 -22.11 24.18 10.29
C PRO A 57 -22.55 25.18 9.20
N PRO A 58 -22.46 24.79 7.90
CA PRO A 58 -22.93 25.66 6.81
C PRO A 58 -24.40 25.96 6.86
N ARG A 59 -25.17 25.11 7.50
CA ARG A 59 -26.58 25.29 7.86
C ARG A 59 -26.88 24.46 9.11
N ARG A 60 -27.82 24.88 9.94
CA ARG A 60 -28.19 24.14 11.15
C ARG A 60 -28.91 22.82 10.87
N ARG A 61 -29.50 22.68 9.69
CA ARG A 61 -30.13 21.44 9.19
C ARG A 61 -29.29 20.89 8.03
N VAL A 62 -28.79 19.69 8.16
CA VAL A 62 -27.99 19.03 7.15
C VAL A 62 -28.53 17.62 6.91
N THR A 63 -28.51 17.16 5.66
CA THR A 63 -28.81 15.79 5.30
C THR A 63 -27.74 15.23 4.39
N THR A 64 -27.36 13.97 4.61
CA THR A 64 -26.32 13.28 3.85
C THR A 64 -26.71 11.84 3.56
N CYS A 65 -26.12 11.29 2.51
CA CYS A 65 -25.98 9.86 2.34
C CYS A 65 -24.48 9.55 2.42
N GLN A 66 -24.02 9.06 3.57
CA GLN A 66 -22.61 8.88 3.88
C GLN A 66 -22.12 7.48 3.61
N LYS A 67 -21.03 7.37 2.86
CA LYS A 67 -20.26 6.12 2.71
C LYS A 67 -19.67 5.72 4.06
N CYS A 68 -19.83 4.44 4.42
CA CYS A 68 -19.33 3.90 5.69
C CYS A 68 -18.70 2.54 5.50
N ILE A 69 -17.64 2.28 6.24
CA ILE A 69 -16.98 0.96 6.33
C ILE A 69 -16.94 0.50 7.78
N ARG A 70 -17.42 -0.72 8.04
CA ARG A 70 -17.30 -1.42 9.32
C ARG A 70 -16.76 -2.81 9.09
N THR A 71 -15.66 -3.16 9.74
CA THR A 71 -14.98 -4.47 9.59
C THR A 71 -15.01 -5.33 10.85
N GLY A 72 -15.63 -4.85 11.92
CA GLY A 72 -15.73 -5.59 13.18
C GLY A 72 -16.41 -6.96 13.05
N ASP A 73 -17.38 -7.07 12.13
CA ASP A 73 -18.15 -8.29 11.90
C ASP A 73 -17.80 -8.98 10.56
N ILE A 74 -16.59 -8.80 10.05
CA ILE A 74 -16.20 -9.36 8.76
C ILE A 74 -16.42 -10.88 8.67
N GLU A 75 -16.29 -11.59 9.78
CA GLU A 75 -16.49 -13.04 9.87
C GLU A 75 -17.95 -13.44 9.64
N ASN A 76 -18.91 -12.55 9.87
CA ASN A 76 -20.34 -12.77 9.67
C ASN A 76 -20.81 -12.39 8.27
N VAL A 77 -19.99 -11.69 7.50
CA VAL A 77 -20.31 -11.32 6.11
C VAL A 77 -20.45 -12.59 5.26
N GLY A 78 -21.56 -12.69 4.56
CA GLY A 78 -21.93 -13.85 3.77
C GLY A 78 -22.68 -14.95 4.53
N LYS A 79 -22.59 -14.98 5.86
CA LYS A 79 -23.27 -15.97 6.72
C LYS A 79 -24.62 -15.48 7.23
N THR A 80 -24.86 -14.18 7.26
CA THR A 80 -26.10 -13.54 7.72
C THR A 80 -26.73 -12.70 6.62
N ALA A 81 -28.00 -12.37 6.78
CA ALA A 81 -28.77 -11.58 5.81
C ALA A 81 -28.48 -10.07 5.83
N ARG A 82 -27.82 -9.58 6.88
CA ARG A 82 -27.75 -8.16 7.21
C ARG A 82 -26.37 -7.57 7.39
N HIS A 83 -25.30 -8.41 7.46
CA HIS A 83 -23.95 -7.94 7.66
C HIS A 83 -23.26 -7.66 6.33
N GLY A 84 -22.72 -6.46 6.21
CA GLY A 84 -21.87 -6.02 5.13
C GLY A 84 -20.76 -5.11 5.66
N THR A 85 -19.63 -5.04 4.96
CA THR A 85 -18.53 -4.16 5.38
C THR A 85 -18.70 -2.75 4.88
N PHE A 86 -19.23 -2.55 3.68
CA PHE A 86 -19.60 -1.24 3.15
C PHE A 86 -21.12 -1.05 3.21
N PHE A 87 -21.56 0.10 3.64
CA PHE A 87 -22.97 0.49 3.57
C PHE A 87 -23.10 2.01 3.43
N GLU A 88 -24.24 2.43 2.96
CA GLU A 88 -24.61 3.83 2.85
C GLU A 88 -25.52 4.19 3.99
N MET A 89 -25.13 5.21 4.78
CA MET A 89 -25.95 5.72 5.89
C MET A 89 -26.64 7.01 5.51
N LEU A 90 -27.96 6.95 5.41
CA LEU A 90 -28.83 8.12 5.27
C LEU A 90 -28.94 8.80 6.62
N GLY A 91 -28.76 10.10 6.65
CA GLY A 91 -28.84 10.84 7.90
C GLY A 91 -29.44 12.24 7.73
N ASN A 92 -30.19 12.66 8.73
CA ASN A 92 -30.63 14.05 8.92
C ASN A 92 -30.11 14.53 10.26
N PHE A 93 -29.58 15.74 10.26
CA PHE A 93 -28.88 16.32 11.40
C PHE A 93 -29.43 17.70 11.73
N SER A 94 -29.56 17.96 13.03
CA SER A 94 -29.92 19.27 13.56
C SER A 94 -28.87 19.73 14.56
N PHE A 95 -28.30 20.87 14.30
CA PHE A 95 -27.30 21.50 15.18
C PHE A 95 -27.95 22.66 15.94
N GLY A 96 -28.65 22.33 17.04
CA GLY A 96 -29.35 23.32 17.86
C GLY A 96 -30.57 23.93 17.22
N ASP A 97 -31.22 23.29 16.27
CA ASP A 97 -32.43 23.73 15.61
C ASP A 97 -33.61 22.89 16.12
N TYR A 98 -34.05 21.87 15.40
CA TYR A 98 -35.12 20.99 15.86
C TYR A 98 -34.59 19.87 16.76
N PHE A 99 -35.49 19.20 17.47
CA PHE A 99 -35.16 18.13 18.38
C PHE A 99 -36.12 16.93 18.23
N LYS A 100 -36.49 16.25 19.32
CA LYS A 100 -37.22 14.96 19.29
C LYS A 100 -38.53 15.02 18.50
N ASP A 101 -39.30 16.08 18.66
CA ASP A 101 -40.63 16.20 18.05
C ASP A 101 -40.56 16.12 16.52
N GLU A 102 -39.85 17.02 15.90
CA GLU A 102 -39.69 17.05 14.44
C GLU A 102 -38.99 15.82 13.92
N ALA A 103 -37.92 15.36 14.61
CA ALA A 103 -37.16 14.16 14.17
C ALA A 103 -38.08 12.93 14.11
N ILE A 104 -38.90 12.71 15.13
CA ILE A 104 -39.83 11.57 15.19
C ILE A 104 -40.93 11.71 14.14
N HIS A 105 -41.55 12.89 14.05
CA HIS A 105 -42.60 13.13 13.08
C HIS A 105 -42.14 12.98 11.65
N TRP A 106 -40.96 13.50 11.30
CA TRP A 106 -40.44 13.42 9.94
C TRP A 106 -39.95 12.00 9.59
N SER A 107 -39.40 11.25 10.54
CA SER A 107 -39.05 9.88 10.29
C SER A 107 -40.29 9.01 10.01
N TRP A 108 -41.38 9.23 10.75
CA TRP A 108 -42.66 8.56 10.51
C TRP A 108 -43.28 8.96 9.17
N GLU A 109 -43.36 10.26 8.87
CA GLU A 109 -43.86 10.79 7.60
C GLU A 109 -43.06 10.20 6.40
N PHE A 110 -41.72 10.17 6.49
CA PHE A 110 -40.92 9.61 5.41
C PHE A 110 -41.22 8.14 5.16
N LEU A 111 -41.23 7.33 6.22
CA LEU A 111 -41.42 5.87 6.07
C LEU A 111 -42.85 5.52 5.63
N THR A 112 -43.86 6.19 6.16
CA THR A 112 -45.27 5.85 5.90
C THR A 112 -45.87 6.55 4.69
N GLU A 113 -45.59 7.84 4.47
CA GLU A 113 -46.15 8.62 3.37
C GLU A 113 -45.28 8.66 2.13
N THR A 114 -43.98 8.94 2.29
CA THR A 114 -43.06 9.07 1.14
C THR A 114 -42.67 7.73 0.59
N VAL A 115 -42.23 6.80 1.44
CA VAL A 115 -41.83 5.45 1.03
C VAL A 115 -43.03 4.52 0.90
N GLY A 116 -44.06 4.72 1.75
CA GLY A 116 -45.32 3.95 1.70
C GLY A 116 -45.26 2.61 2.43
N LEU A 117 -44.47 2.51 3.50
CA LEU A 117 -44.46 1.32 4.34
C LEU A 117 -45.77 1.26 5.19
N ASP A 118 -46.20 0.02 5.47
CA ASP A 118 -47.36 -0.23 6.29
C ASP A 118 -47.13 0.23 7.74
N PRO A 119 -47.91 1.24 8.23
CA PRO A 119 -47.74 1.72 9.60
C PRO A 119 -47.91 0.63 10.67
N ASP A 120 -48.74 -0.37 10.40
CA ASP A 120 -49.02 -1.46 11.34
C ASP A 120 -47.85 -2.44 11.49
N ARG A 121 -46.86 -2.33 10.61
CA ARG A 121 -45.64 -3.15 10.65
C ARG A 121 -44.43 -2.39 11.21
N LEU A 122 -44.59 -1.13 11.61
CA LEU A 122 -43.55 -0.29 12.18
C LEU A 122 -43.66 -0.23 13.71
N TYR A 123 -42.58 -0.49 14.41
CA TYR A 123 -42.49 -0.56 15.86
C TYR A 123 -41.36 0.34 16.37
N PRO A 124 -41.67 1.45 17.05
CA PRO A 124 -40.64 2.26 17.66
C PRO A 124 -40.10 1.65 18.96
N SER A 125 -38.86 1.86 19.23
CA SER A 125 -38.22 1.68 20.54
C SER A 125 -37.78 3.04 21.09
N ILE A 126 -37.67 3.14 22.41
CA ILE A 126 -37.15 4.29 23.12
C ILE A 126 -36.24 3.87 24.24
N TYR A 127 -35.40 4.81 24.69
CA TYR A 127 -34.67 4.63 25.95
C TYR A 127 -35.65 4.57 27.12
N GLN A 128 -35.43 3.65 28.06
CA GLN A 128 -36.32 3.33 29.16
C GLN A 128 -36.84 4.54 29.96
N ASP A 129 -36.00 5.57 30.11
CA ASP A 129 -36.27 6.76 30.88
C ASP A 129 -36.70 7.96 30.01
N ASP A 130 -36.86 7.78 28.71
CA ASP A 130 -37.24 8.83 27.77
C ASP A 130 -38.77 8.90 27.58
N ASP A 131 -39.43 9.44 28.58
CA ASP A 131 -40.90 9.63 28.52
C ASP A 131 -41.32 10.65 27.48
N GLU A 132 -40.53 11.64 27.14
CA GLU A 132 -40.81 12.61 26.09
C GLU A 132 -40.93 11.93 24.73
N ALA A 133 -40.01 11.08 24.36
CA ALA A 133 -40.10 10.31 23.13
C ALA A 133 -41.28 9.34 23.13
N PHE A 134 -41.57 8.71 24.27
CA PHE A 134 -42.74 7.86 24.42
C PHE A 134 -44.02 8.62 24.14
N ASN A 135 -44.19 9.78 24.71
CA ASN A 135 -45.39 10.62 24.52
C ASN A 135 -45.53 11.09 23.07
N ILE A 136 -44.46 11.42 22.40
CA ILE A 136 -44.53 11.80 20.98
C ILE A 136 -45.03 10.63 20.15
N TRP A 137 -44.50 9.44 20.33
CA TRP A 137 -44.93 8.24 19.63
C TRP A 137 -46.36 7.87 19.94
N ASN A 138 -46.75 7.92 21.21
CA ASN A 138 -48.10 7.50 21.66
C ASN A 138 -49.20 8.54 21.42
N LYS A 139 -48.98 9.76 21.87
CA LYS A 139 -50.02 10.78 21.85
C LYS A 139 -50.08 11.55 20.54
N GLU A 140 -48.95 11.83 19.91
CA GLU A 140 -48.93 12.66 18.72
C GLU A 140 -48.97 11.84 17.43
N ILE A 141 -48.16 10.81 17.33
CA ILE A 141 -48.18 9.87 16.19
C ILE A 141 -49.36 8.92 16.28
N GLY A 142 -49.74 8.51 17.49
CA GLY A 142 -50.94 7.66 17.72
C GLY A 142 -50.64 6.18 17.76
N ILE A 143 -49.40 5.79 18.11
CA ILE A 143 -49.03 4.38 18.23
C ILE A 143 -49.47 3.87 19.61
N ALA A 144 -50.10 2.69 19.63
CA ALA A 144 -50.53 2.02 20.85
C ALA A 144 -49.34 1.76 21.80
N PRO A 145 -49.54 1.97 23.12
CA PRO A 145 -48.44 1.81 24.09
C PRO A 145 -47.73 0.47 24.05
N GLU A 146 -48.45 -0.62 23.78
CA GLU A 146 -47.94 -1.98 23.66
C GLU A 146 -47.02 -2.19 22.44
N ARG A 147 -47.04 -1.28 21.47
CA ARG A 147 -46.19 -1.30 20.29
C ARG A 147 -44.95 -0.42 20.43
N ILE A 148 -44.79 0.28 21.55
CA ILE A 148 -43.63 1.11 21.86
C ILE A 148 -42.77 0.38 22.87
N PHE A 149 -41.52 0.01 22.49
CA PHE A 149 -40.65 -0.82 23.31
C PHE A 149 -39.65 0.03 24.09
N ARG A 150 -39.47 -0.25 25.37
CA ARG A 150 -38.52 0.43 26.24
C ARG A 150 -37.30 -0.45 26.46
N PHE A 151 -36.13 0.02 26.09
CA PHE A 151 -34.88 -0.69 26.25
C PHE A 151 -33.86 0.10 27.09
N GLY A 152 -32.91 -0.59 27.64
CA GLY A 152 -31.86 -0.02 28.48
C GLY A 152 -30.79 0.71 27.69
N LYS A 153 -29.75 1.09 28.42
CA LYS A 153 -28.63 1.84 27.88
C LYS A 153 -27.85 1.09 26.77
N GLU A 154 -27.83 -0.23 26.86
CA GLU A 154 -27.11 -1.05 25.88
C GLU A 154 -27.72 -0.96 24.47
N ASP A 155 -29.04 -0.79 24.37
CA ASP A 155 -29.77 -0.81 23.12
C ASP A 155 -30.22 0.58 22.64
N ASN A 156 -30.68 1.44 23.57
CA ASN A 156 -31.31 2.71 23.22
C ASN A 156 -30.64 3.95 23.83
N PHE A 157 -29.32 3.89 24.00
CA PHE A 157 -28.52 5.05 24.34
C PHE A 157 -27.23 5.03 23.52
N TRP A 158 -27.00 6.08 22.74
CA TRP A 158 -25.82 6.16 21.87
C TRP A 158 -24.70 6.94 22.55
N GLU A 159 -23.54 6.32 22.70
CA GLU A 159 -22.29 6.95 23.13
C GLU A 159 -21.09 6.28 22.46
N HIS A 160 -20.08 7.06 22.15
CA HIS A 160 -18.83 6.56 21.58
C HIS A 160 -17.65 7.29 22.22
N GLY A 161 -17.12 6.72 23.31
CA GLY A 161 -16.06 7.35 24.07
C GLY A 161 -16.50 8.68 24.72
N ALA A 162 -15.57 9.61 24.85
CA ALA A 162 -15.87 10.96 25.32
C ALA A 162 -16.51 11.79 24.19
N GLY A 163 -17.48 12.61 24.55
CA GLY A 163 -18.14 13.54 23.62
C GLY A 163 -19.66 13.53 23.70
N PRO A 164 -20.33 14.12 22.70
CA PRO A 164 -21.79 14.19 22.64
C PRO A 164 -22.44 12.79 22.63
N CYS A 165 -23.50 12.63 23.40
CA CYS A 165 -24.25 11.38 23.51
C CYS A 165 -25.68 11.64 23.95
N GLY A 166 -26.51 10.62 23.89
CA GLY A 166 -27.90 10.73 24.33
C GLY A 166 -28.75 9.51 24.05
N PRO A 167 -30.03 9.55 24.54
CA PRO A 167 -30.97 8.47 24.28
C PRO A 167 -31.33 8.37 22.79
N CYS A 168 -31.72 7.16 22.38
CA CYS A 168 -32.12 6.88 21.02
C CYS A 168 -33.56 6.44 20.91
N SER A 169 -34.16 6.65 19.76
CA SER A 169 -35.41 6.01 19.34
C SER A 169 -35.16 5.29 17.99
N GLU A 170 -35.28 3.99 18.02
CA GLU A 170 -35.12 3.14 16.82
C GLU A 170 -36.50 2.80 16.24
N ILE A 171 -36.59 2.61 14.95
CA ILE A 171 -37.76 2.16 14.25
C ILE A 171 -37.52 0.80 13.63
N TYR A 172 -38.27 -0.20 14.05
CA TYR A 172 -38.19 -1.58 13.56
C TYR A 172 -39.34 -1.85 12.58
N TYR A 173 -39.05 -2.67 11.57
CA TYR A 173 -40.05 -3.14 10.62
C TYR A 173 -40.25 -4.64 10.79
N ASP A 174 -41.50 -5.07 10.98
CA ASP A 174 -41.88 -6.49 11.03
C ASP A 174 -41.94 -7.06 9.62
N ARG A 175 -40.98 -7.87 9.26
CA ARG A 175 -40.85 -8.52 7.95
C ARG A 175 -41.75 -9.73 7.79
N GLY A 176 -42.39 -10.16 8.88
CA GLY A 176 -43.30 -11.30 8.91
C GLY A 176 -42.67 -12.57 9.53
N GLU A 177 -43.53 -13.51 9.87
CA GLU A 177 -43.15 -14.75 10.58
C GLU A 177 -42.14 -15.62 9.85
N LYS A 178 -42.15 -15.57 8.49
CA LYS A 178 -41.18 -16.33 7.68
C LYS A 178 -39.70 -16.01 7.97
N TYR A 179 -39.41 -14.83 8.50
CA TYR A 179 -38.05 -14.40 8.87
C TYR A 179 -37.78 -14.52 10.38
N GLY A 180 -38.74 -15.00 11.14
CA GLY A 180 -38.63 -15.15 12.58
C GLY A 180 -37.88 -16.41 12.99
N CYS A 181 -37.48 -16.44 14.26
CA CYS A 181 -36.78 -17.58 14.85
C CYS A 181 -37.69 -18.76 15.18
N GLY A 182 -38.99 -18.62 15.03
CA GLY A 182 -40.01 -19.64 15.35
C GLY A 182 -40.18 -19.93 16.85
N LYS A 183 -39.49 -19.18 17.71
CA LYS A 183 -39.61 -19.33 19.17
C LYS A 183 -40.80 -18.56 19.72
N PRO A 184 -41.49 -19.08 20.76
CA PRO A 184 -42.48 -18.31 21.47
C PRO A 184 -41.86 -17.03 22.09
N GLY A 185 -42.57 -15.89 21.95
CA GLY A 185 -42.05 -14.62 22.48
C GLY A 185 -41.11 -13.86 21.57
N CYS A 186 -40.99 -14.24 20.30
CA CYS A 186 -40.30 -13.46 19.29
C CYS A 186 -40.96 -12.08 19.15
N THR A 187 -40.21 -11.03 19.44
CA THR A 187 -40.68 -9.64 19.47
C THR A 187 -39.53 -8.70 19.06
N VAL A 188 -39.80 -7.43 19.02
CA VAL A 188 -38.77 -6.38 18.80
C VAL A 188 -37.66 -6.56 19.81
N GLY A 189 -36.41 -6.55 19.33
CA GLY A 189 -35.21 -6.82 20.14
C GLY A 189 -34.72 -8.29 20.06
N CYS A 190 -35.44 -9.17 19.39
CA CYS A 190 -34.96 -10.51 19.10
C CYS A 190 -33.83 -10.46 18.05
N ASP A 191 -32.82 -11.32 18.22
CA ASP A 191 -31.67 -11.39 17.29
C ASP A 191 -32.00 -12.00 15.91
N CYS A 192 -33.25 -12.46 15.72
CA CYS A 192 -33.65 -13.01 14.42
C CYS A 192 -33.93 -11.89 13.39
N ASP A 193 -34.12 -12.29 12.14
CA ASP A 193 -34.25 -11.37 11.01
C ASP A 193 -35.69 -10.83 10.81
N ARG A 194 -36.65 -11.15 11.71
CA ARG A 194 -38.04 -10.72 11.58
C ARG A 194 -38.22 -9.21 11.79
N TYR A 195 -37.77 -8.71 12.96
CA TYR A 195 -37.88 -7.29 13.29
C TYR A 195 -36.57 -6.61 12.96
N MET A 196 -36.50 -6.01 11.79
CA MET A 196 -35.29 -5.35 11.31
C MET A 196 -35.28 -3.88 11.73
N GLU A 197 -34.25 -3.45 12.45
CA GLU A 197 -34.01 -2.04 12.70
C GLU A 197 -33.75 -1.35 11.36
N VAL A 198 -34.59 -0.36 11.04
CA VAL A 198 -34.52 0.41 9.81
C VAL A 198 -33.86 1.77 10.05
N TRP A 199 -34.23 2.45 11.13
CA TRP A 199 -33.81 3.81 11.39
C TRP A 199 -33.51 4.05 12.86
N ASN A 200 -32.41 4.73 13.18
CA ASN A 200 -32.05 5.15 14.52
C ASN A 200 -32.00 6.66 14.61
N ASN A 201 -32.85 7.25 15.50
CA ASN A 201 -32.81 8.66 15.86
C ASN A 201 -32.07 8.84 17.18
N VAL A 202 -30.95 9.55 17.17
CA VAL A 202 -30.14 9.85 18.36
C VAL A 202 -30.43 11.27 18.83
N PHE A 203 -30.85 11.41 20.07
CA PHE A 203 -31.11 12.68 20.71
C PHE A 203 -29.90 13.13 21.52
N SER A 204 -28.93 13.77 20.85
CA SER A 204 -27.68 14.21 21.44
C SER A 204 -27.89 15.39 22.37
N GLN A 205 -28.01 15.11 23.68
CA GLN A 205 -28.30 16.10 24.70
C GLN A 205 -27.31 16.14 25.86
N PHE A 206 -26.41 15.16 25.95
CA PHE A 206 -25.40 15.05 26.99
C PHE A 206 -24.00 15.07 26.43
N ASN A 207 -23.05 15.47 27.28
CA ASN A 207 -21.62 15.30 27.04
C ASN A 207 -21.05 14.29 28.03
N ASN A 208 -20.41 13.25 27.53
CA ASN A 208 -19.68 12.25 28.32
C ASN A 208 -18.21 12.66 28.43
N ASP A 209 -17.69 12.75 29.65
CA ASP A 209 -16.28 13.10 29.90
C ASP A 209 -15.29 11.93 29.66
N GLY A 210 -15.82 10.76 29.30
CA GLY A 210 -15.01 9.54 29.14
C GLY A 210 -14.78 8.77 30.44
N HIS A 211 -15.28 9.28 31.60
CA HIS A 211 -15.14 8.68 32.91
C HIS A 211 -16.50 8.29 33.53
N GLY A 212 -17.55 8.31 32.73
CA GLY A 212 -18.91 7.96 33.16
C GLY A 212 -19.71 9.14 33.75
N ASN A 213 -19.22 10.36 33.63
CA ASN A 213 -19.94 11.56 34.06
C ASN A 213 -20.61 12.22 32.85
N TYR A 214 -21.90 12.52 32.99
CA TYR A 214 -22.72 13.14 31.95
C TYR A 214 -23.13 14.54 32.36
N THR A 215 -22.92 15.53 31.51
CA THR A 215 -23.37 16.90 31.68
C THR A 215 -24.25 17.28 30.50
N ASP A 216 -25.21 18.20 30.71
CA ASP A 216 -26.02 18.69 29.61
C ASP A 216 -25.21 19.45 28.56
N LEU A 217 -25.46 19.18 27.28
CA LEU A 217 -24.94 19.99 26.19
C LEU A 217 -25.60 21.36 26.20
N ILE A 218 -24.81 22.38 25.91
CA ILE A 218 -25.31 23.76 25.71
C ILE A 218 -26.32 23.78 24.56
N GLN A 219 -26.06 23.00 23.54
CA GLN A 219 -26.85 22.87 22.32
C GLN A 219 -27.29 21.40 22.15
N LYS A 220 -28.63 21.21 22.03
CA LYS A 220 -29.20 19.90 21.75
C LYS A 220 -29.20 19.64 20.25
N ASN A 221 -28.76 18.45 19.86
CA ASN A 221 -28.59 18.08 18.46
C ASN A 221 -29.37 16.80 18.12
N ILE A 222 -29.71 16.69 16.85
CA ILE A 222 -30.24 15.46 16.26
C ILE A 222 -29.18 14.85 15.37
N ASP A 223 -28.96 13.57 15.61
CA ASP A 223 -28.16 12.67 14.79
C ASP A 223 -29.06 11.51 14.39
N THR A 224 -29.20 11.21 13.11
CA THR A 224 -29.95 10.02 12.67
C THR A 224 -29.14 9.18 11.71
N GLY A 225 -29.43 7.90 11.71
CA GLY A 225 -28.82 6.96 10.79
C GLY A 225 -29.78 5.89 10.31
N MET A 226 -29.95 5.79 9.00
CA MET A 226 -30.73 4.74 8.36
C MET A 226 -29.87 4.07 7.28
N GLY A 227 -29.65 2.76 7.43
CA GLY A 227 -28.96 1.99 6.39
C GLY A 227 -29.78 1.95 5.11
N LEU A 228 -29.23 2.49 4.02
CA LEU A 228 -29.93 2.52 2.74
C LEU A 228 -30.24 1.12 2.24
N GLU A 229 -29.31 0.18 2.40
CA GLU A 229 -29.48 -1.22 2.00
C GLU A 229 -30.57 -1.92 2.80
N ARG A 230 -30.65 -1.66 4.12
CA ARG A 230 -31.72 -2.21 4.97
C ARG A 230 -33.08 -1.66 4.60
N LEU A 231 -33.16 -0.35 4.33
CA LEU A 231 -34.39 0.26 3.82
C LEU A 231 -34.81 -0.38 2.50
N ALA A 232 -33.87 -0.61 1.60
CA ALA A 232 -34.12 -1.27 0.32
C ALA A 232 -34.62 -2.72 0.49
N VAL A 233 -34.07 -3.48 1.44
CA VAL A 233 -34.55 -4.83 1.78
C VAL A 233 -36.04 -4.82 2.14
N VAL A 234 -36.44 -3.89 2.98
CA VAL A 234 -37.82 -3.75 3.44
C VAL A 234 -38.74 -3.30 2.30
N VAL A 235 -38.31 -2.30 1.53
CA VAL A 235 -39.14 -1.72 0.44
C VAL A 235 -39.27 -2.68 -0.74
N GLN A 236 -38.20 -3.39 -1.07
CA GLN A 236 -38.20 -4.36 -2.17
C GLN A 236 -38.75 -5.74 -1.76
N ASP A 237 -39.01 -5.94 -0.46
CA ASP A 237 -39.46 -7.20 0.14
C ASP A 237 -38.61 -8.39 -0.29
N VAL A 238 -37.31 -8.28 -0.06
CA VAL A 238 -36.32 -9.31 -0.39
C VAL A 238 -35.71 -9.93 0.88
N ASP A 239 -35.07 -11.09 0.72
CA ASP A 239 -34.60 -11.88 1.87
C ASP A 239 -33.39 -11.24 2.57
N SER A 240 -32.48 -10.64 1.82
CA SER A 240 -31.24 -10.08 2.37
C SER A 240 -30.77 -8.84 1.60
N ILE A 241 -29.76 -8.16 2.13
CA ILE A 241 -29.11 -7.04 1.44
C ILE A 241 -28.52 -7.45 0.08
N PHE A 242 -28.15 -8.71 -0.09
CA PHE A 242 -27.61 -9.25 -1.35
C PHE A 242 -28.67 -9.43 -2.44
N ASP A 243 -29.93 -9.31 -2.10
CA ASP A 243 -31.05 -9.42 -3.02
C ASP A 243 -31.62 -8.08 -3.46
N VAL A 244 -31.12 -6.96 -2.89
CA VAL A 244 -31.52 -5.61 -3.36
C VAL A 244 -30.96 -5.35 -4.75
N ASP A 245 -31.63 -4.53 -5.53
CA ASP A 245 -31.35 -4.34 -6.98
C ASP A 245 -29.86 -4.15 -7.33
N THR A 246 -29.15 -3.23 -6.67
CA THR A 246 -27.75 -2.95 -6.97
C THR A 246 -26.79 -4.08 -6.55
N LEU A 247 -27.03 -4.68 -5.38
CA LEU A 247 -26.22 -5.80 -4.90
C LEU A 247 -26.58 -7.10 -5.66
N GLN A 248 -27.83 -7.28 -6.04
CA GLN A 248 -28.26 -8.42 -6.85
C GLN A 248 -27.59 -8.43 -8.22
N ALA A 249 -27.48 -7.26 -8.87
CA ALA A 249 -26.76 -7.15 -10.14
C ALA A 249 -25.29 -7.58 -10.02
N LEU A 250 -24.64 -7.16 -8.95
CA LEU A 250 -23.25 -7.55 -8.65
C LEU A 250 -23.14 -9.04 -8.31
N ARG A 251 -24.00 -9.55 -7.45
CA ARG A 251 -24.11 -10.98 -7.12
C ARG A 251 -24.30 -11.85 -8.36
N ASN A 252 -25.20 -11.46 -9.24
CA ASN A 252 -25.45 -12.17 -10.49
C ASN A 252 -24.24 -12.18 -11.41
N LYS A 253 -23.47 -11.11 -11.43
CA LYS A 253 -22.21 -11.05 -12.19
C LYS A 253 -21.16 -12.01 -11.63
N VAL A 254 -21.07 -12.14 -10.32
CA VAL A 254 -20.21 -13.16 -9.67
C VAL A 254 -20.63 -14.57 -10.10
N CYS A 255 -21.92 -14.87 -10.05
CA CYS A 255 -22.48 -16.15 -10.48
C CYS A 255 -22.18 -16.47 -11.95
N GLU A 256 -22.34 -15.48 -12.83
CA GLU A 256 -22.01 -15.58 -14.25
C GLU A 256 -20.53 -15.93 -14.47
N MET A 257 -19.64 -15.22 -13.80
CA MET A 257 -18.19 -15.45 -13.90
C MET A 257 -17.76 -16.82 -13.37
N ALA A 258 -18.40 -17.30 -12.32
CA ALA A 258 -18.11 -18.60 -11.71
C ALA A 258 -18.82 -19.76 -12.37
N GLY A 259 -19.82 -19.50 -13.20
CA GLY A 259 -20.65 -20.55 -13.79
C GLY A 259 -21.50 -21.30 -12.77
N VAL A 260 -21.92 -20.65 -11.70
CA VAL A 260 -22.72 -21.19 -10.59
C VAL A 260 -24.05 -20.48 -10.46
N LYS A 261 -24.99 -21.10 -9.78
CA LYS A 261 -26.29 -20.50 -9.46
C LYS A 261 -26.39 -20.21 -7.97
N TYR A 262 -26.96 -19.05 -7.66
CA TYR A 262 -27.21 -18.64 -6.29
C TYR A 262 -28.36 -19.47 -5.67
N LYS A 263 -28.23 -19.86 -4.42
CA LYS A 263 -29.17 -20.69 -3.63
C LYS A 263 -29.23 -22.19 -4.01
N GLU A 264 -28.18 -22.71 -4.66
CA GLU A 264 -28.02 -24.13 -4.91
C GLU A 264 -27.06 -24.84 -3.95
N ASP A 265 -26.01 -24.13 -3.49
CA ASP A 265 -25.00 -24.64 -2.55
C ASP A 265 -24.67 -23.55 -1.54
N GLU A 266 -24.87 -23.83 -0.25
CA GLU A 266 -24.68 -22.85 0.82
C GLU A 266 -23.24 -22.36 0.93
N LYS A 267 -22.25 -23.22 0.74
CA LYS A 267 -20.83 -22.81 0.77
C LYS A 267 -20.47 -21.89 -0.38
N GLN A 268 -21.00 -22.18 -1.57
CA GLN A 268 -20.85 -21.29 -2.72
C GLN A 268 -21.57 -19.97 -2.50
N ASP A 269 -22.74 -19.98 -1.89
CA ASP A 269 -23.51 -18.78 -1.58
C ASP A 269 -22.73 -17.84 -0.63
N VAL A 270 -22.07 -18.40 0.38
CA VAL A 270 -21.20 -17.61 1.28
C VAL A 270 -20.09 -16.95 0.48
N SER A 271 -19.40 -17.66 -0.39
CA SER A 271 -18.36 -17.11 -1.24
C SER A 271 -18.89 -16.03 -2.19
N ILE A 272 -20.05 -16.24 -2.79
CA ILE A 272 -20.71 -15.25 -3.66
C ILE A 272 -21.01 -13.96 -2.90
N ARG A 273 -21.55 -14.06 -1.70
CA ARG A 273 -21.87 -12.90 -0.85
C ARG A 273 -20.63 -12.17 -0.38
N VAL A 274 -19.59 -12.90 0.04
CA VAL A 274 -18.31 -12.32 0.45
C VAL A 274 -17.69 -11.51 -0.68
N ILE A 275 -17.63 -12.06 -1.88
CA ILE A 275 -17.10 -11.37 -3.05
C ILE A 275 -17.91 -10.11 -3.36
N THR A 276 -19.25 -10.24 -3.35
CA THR A 276 -20.17 -9.14 -3.62
C THR A 276 -19.97 -7.97 -2.64
N ASP A 277 -19.93 -8.27 -1.36
CA ASP A 277 -19.69 -7.26 -0.34
C ASP A 277 -18.31 -6.61 -0.46
N HIS A 278 -17.27 -7.43 -0.53
CA HIS A 278 -15.89 -6.95 -0.47
C HIS A 278 -15.48 -6.15 -1.70
N ILE A 279 -15.90 -6.53 -2.88
CA ILE A 279 -15.59 -5.73 -4.08
C ILE A 279 -16.27 -4.36 -4.06
N ARG A 280 -17.46 -4.27 -3.50
CA ARG A 280 -18.15 -3.00 -3.28
C ARG A 280 -17.34 -2.11 -2.33
N SER A 281 -16.93 -2.64 -1.20
CA SER A 281 -16.09 -1.94 -0.21
C SER A 281 -14.77 -1.47 -0.81
N VAL A 282 -14.07 -2.35 -1.50
CA VAL A 282 -12.77 -2.07 -2.13
C VAL A 282 -12.89 -0.97 -3.19
N THR A 283 -13.93 -1.02 -4.02
CA THR A 283 -14.18 -0.01 -5.06
C THR A 283 -14.31 1.39 -4.47
N PHE A 284 -15.12 1.54 -3.42
CA PHE A 284 -15.30 2.83 -2.75
C PHE A 284 -14.07 3.29 -1.99
N MET A 285 -13.34 2.36 -1.36
CA MET A 285 -12.09 2.69 -0.66
C MET A 285 -11.04 3.22 -1.63
N VAL A 286 -10.83 2.58 -2.77
CA VAL A 286 -9.87 3.03 -3.79
C VAL A 286 -10.31 4.37 -4.39
N SER A 287 -11.60 4.55 -4.65
CA SER A 287 -12.14 5.82 -5.12
C SER A 287 -11.81 6.98 -4.19
N ASP A 288 -11.79 6.74 -2.89
CA ASP A 288 -11.47 7.76 -1.88
C ASP A 288 -9.96 7.88 -1.59
N GLY A 289 -9.11 7.24 -2.38
CA GLY A 289 -7.66 7.40 -2.32
C GLY A 289 -6.94 6.44 -1.38
N ILE A 290 -7.63 5.43 -0.85
CA ILE A 290 -6.99 4.40 -0.03
C ILE A 290 -6.24 3.44 -0.95
N MET A 291 -4.97 3.18 -0.62
CA MET A 291 -4.11 2.29 -1.38
C MET A 291 -3.74 1.05 -0.57
N PRO A 292 -3.62 -0.14 -1.22
CA PRO A 292 -3.22 -1.35 -0.50
C PRO A 292 -1.86 -1.17 0.19
N SER A 293 -1.80 -1.54 1.46
CA SER A 293 -0.56 -1.50 2.24
C SER A 293 -0.61 -2.50 3.40
N ASN A 294 0.50 -2.64 4.13
CA ASN A 294 0.59 -3.57 5.26
C ASN A 294 0.11 -2.97 6.59
N GLU A 295 -0.25 -1.70 6.61
CA GLU A 295 -0.67 -0.99 7.83
C GLU A 295 -1.87 -0.08 7.57
N GLY A 296 -2.62 0.21 8.63
CA GLY A 296 -3.69 1.21 8.60
C GLY A 296 -4.81 0.90 7.62
N ARG A 297 -5.29 1.93 6.94
CA ARG A 297 -6.40 1.83 5.98
C ARG A 297 -6.08 0.92 4.82
N GLY A 298 -4.86 1.00 4.31
CA GLY A 298 -4.40 0.17 3.21
C GLY A 298 -4.38 -1.32 3.54
N TYR A 299 -4.14 -1.67 4.79
CA TYR A 299 -4.25 -3.04 5.26
C TYR A 299 -5.70 -3.54 5.24
N VAL A 300 -6.65 -2.71 5.68
CA VAL A 300 -8.08 -3.05 5.59
C VAL A 300 -8.49 -3.31 4.15
N LEU A 301 -8.08 -2.44 3.23
CA LEU A 301 -8.32 -2.62 1.80
C LEU A 301 -7.73 -3.94 1.28
N ARG A 302 -6.47 -4.19 1.59
CA ARG A 302 -5.75 -5.41 1.17
C ARG A 302 -6.42 -6.66 1.70
N ARG A 303 -6.82 -6.66 2.95
CA ARG A 303 -7.53 -7.77 3.61
C ARG A 303 -8.84 -8.11 2.90
N LEU A 304 -9.67 -7.11 2.60
CA LEU A 304 -10.94 -7.30 1.90
C LEU A 304 -10.73 -7.80 0.46
N LEU A 305 -9.80 -7.20 -0.27
CA LEU A 305 -9.51 -7.58 -1.65
C LEU A 305 -8.97 -9.01 -1.74
N ARG A 306 -8.02 -9.36 -0.91
CA ARG A 306 -7.41 -10.70 -0.91
C ARG A 306 -8.39 -11.79 -0.45
N ARG A 307 -9.25 -11.46 0.49
CA ARG A 307 -10.33 -12.37 0.90
C ARG A 307 -11.31 -12.61 -0.24
N ALA A 308 -11.70 -11.58 -0.97
CA ALA A 308 -12.54 -11.71 -2.17
C ALA A 308 -11.86 -12.55 -3.26
N ALA A 309 -10.57 -12.33 -3.51
CA ALA A 309 -9.80 -13.10 -4.49
C ALA A 309 -9.75 -14.60 -4.13
N ARG A 310 -9.54 -14.92 -2.87
CA ARG A 310 -9.56 -16.32 -2.39
C ARG A 310 -10.93 -16.97 -2.59
N HIS A 311 -12.01 -16.27 -2.22
CA HIS A 311 -13.37 -16.80 -2.41
C HIS A 311 -13.70 -16.99 -3.89
N GLY A 312 -13.13 -16.19 -4.78
CA GLY A 312 -13.21 -16.42 -6.23
C GLY A 312 -12.58 -17.75 -6.64
N ARG A 313 -11.44 -18.11 -6.07
CA ARG A 313 -10.80 -19.41 -6.30
C ARG A 313 -11.62 -20.56 -5.75
N LEU A 314 -12.27 -20.40 -4.60
CA LEU A 314 -13.19 -21.41 -4.05
C LEU A 314 -14.39 -21.66 -4.97
N LEU A 315 -14.82 -20.65 -5.73
CA LEU A 315 -15.87 -20.78 -6.75
C LEU A 315 -15.38 -21.31 -8.10
N GLY A 316 -14.08 -21.50 -8.27
CA GLY A 316 -13.49 -21.96 -9.52
C GLY A 316 -13.23 -20.86 -10.55
N ILE A 317 -13.22 -19.59 -10.15
CA ILE A 317 -12.87 -18.48 -11.03
C ILE A 317 -11.34 -18.45 -11.18
N GLU A 318 -10.87 -18.55 -12.42
CA GLU A 318 -9.45 -18.50 -12.74
C GLU A 318 -9.01 -17.08 -13.13
N GLY A 319 -7.78 -16.72 -12.73
CA GLY A 319 -7.17 -15.45 -13.09
C GLY A 319 -7.76 -14.24 -12.35
N LYS A 320 -7.59 -13.07 -12.96
CA LYS A 320 -8.09 -11.80 -12.42
C LYS A 320 -9.55 -11.59 -12.81
N PHE A 321 -10.39 -11.25 -11.86
CA PHE A 321 -11.82 -11.01 -12.10
C PHE A 321 -12.38 -9.80 -11.34
N LEU A 322 -11.70 -9.34 -10.29
CA LEU A 322 -12.21 -8.29 -9.40
C LEU A 322 -12.37 -6.94 -10.11
N SER A 323 -11.48 -6.59 -11.04
CA SER A 323 -11.60 -5.35 -11.81
C SER A 323 -12.86 -5.31 -12.69
N LYS A 324 -13.30 -6.44 -13.22
CA LYS A 324 -14.56 -6.53 -13.99
C LYS A 324 -15.79 -6.38 -13.09
N LEU A 325 -15.74 -6.94 -11.88
CA LEU A 325 -16.79 -6.74 -10.88
C LEU A 325 -16.84 -5.29 -10.40
N CYS A 326 -15.69 -4.65 -10.26
CA CYS A 326 -15.60 -3.23 -9.93
C CYS A 326 -16.40 -2.35 -10.92
N GLU A 327 -16.35 -2.65 -12.20
CA GLU A 327 -17.13 -1.94 -13.22
C GLU A 327 -18.64 -2.05 -12.95
N THR A 328 -19.10 -3.20 -12.50
CA THR A 328 -20.52 -3.40 -12.12
C THR A 328 -20.89 -2.56 -10.88
N VAL A 329 -19.99 -2.44 -9.91
CA VAL A 329 -20.18 -1.55 -8.75
C VAL A 329 -20.32 -0.10 -9.20
N ILE A 330 -19.44 0.35 -10.08
CA ILE A 330 -19.45 1.71 -10.62
C ILE A 330 -20.76 2.00 -11.36
N GLU A 331 -21.20 1.11 -12.24
CA GLU A 331 -22.46 1.26 -12.98
C GLU A 331 -23.68 1.36 -12.05
N GLY A 332 -23.71 0.57 -10.98
CA GLY A 332 -24.82 0.56 -10.01
C GLY A 332 -24.83 1.77 -9.06
N SER A 333 -23.69 2.42 -8.84
CA SER A 333 -23.56 3.46 -7.82
C SER A 333 -23.16 4.85 -8.35
N LYS A 334 -22.80 5.00 -9.61
CA LYS A 334 -22.38 6.29 -10.21
C LYS A 334 -23.44 7.40 -10.14
N ASP A 335 -24.72 7.04 -10.04
CA ASP A 335 -25.82 7.99 -9.91
C ASP A 335 -25.71 8.79 -8.60
N GLY A 336 -25.39 8.11 -7.50
CA GLY A 336 -25.15 8.75 -6.21
C GLY A 336 -23.72 9.24 -5.99
N TYR A 337 -22.78 8.64 -6.70
CA TYR A 337 -21.34 8.88 -6.53
C TYR A 337 -20.66 9.01 -7.91
N PRO A 338 -20.83 10.16 -8.59
CA PRO A 338 -20.30 10.36 -9.94
C PRO A 338 -18.76 10.27 -10.01
N GLU A 339 -18.06 10.49 -8.91
CA GLU A 339 -16.61 10.33 -8.81
C GLU A 339 -16.13 8.91 -9.13
N LEU A 340 -16.97 7.89 -8.96
CA LEU A 340 -16.65 6.52 -9.34
C LEU A 340 -16.41 6.40 -10.86
N GLU A 341 -17.27 7.04 -11.65
CA GLU A 341 -17.11 7.06 -13.11
C GLU A 341 -15.89 7.87 -13.55
N GLU A 342 -15.67 9.02 -12.93
CA GLU A 342 -14.52 9.87 -13.21
C GLU A 342 -13.19 9.16 -12.94
N LYS A 343 -13.15 8.30 -11.91
CA LYS A 343 -11.96 7.55 -11.48
C LYS A 343 -11.96 6.08 -11.94
N ARG A 344 -12.86 5.69 -12.81
CA ARG A 344 -13.02 4.27 -13.26
C ARG A 344 -11.69 3.62 -13.63
N THR A 345 -10.92 4.25 -14.49
CA THR A 345 -9.64 3.72 -14.97
C THR A 345 -8.64 3.54 -13.82
N PHE A 346 -8.56 4.51 -12.92
CA PHE A 346 -7.70 4.44 -11.75
C PHE A 346 -8.13 3.31 -10.80
N ILE A 347 -9.41 3.23 -10.45
CA ILE A 347 -9.95 2.24 -9.53
C ILE A 347 -9.71 0.82 -10.05
N THR A 348 -10.07 0.56 -11.30
CA THR A 348 -9.90 -0.75 -11.91
C THR A 348 -8.43 -1.16 -12.01
N LYS A 349 -7.53 -0.21 -12.27
CA LYS A 349 -6.09 -0.45 -12.33
C LYS A 349 -5.52 -0.85 -10.96
N VAL A 350 -5.85 -0.12 -9.89
CA VAL A 350 -5.39 -0.43 -8.54
C VAL A 350 -5.85 -1.82 -8.11
N ILE A 351 -7.12 -2.13 -8.31
CA ILE A 351 -7.70 -3.43 -7.96
C ILE A 351 -7.04 -4.55 -8.75
N SER A 352 -6.87 -4.37 -10.06
CA SER A 352 -6.21 -5.36 -10.94
C SER A 352 -4.76 -5.63 -10.53
N GLU A 353 -4.01 -4.60 -10.21
CA GLU A 353 -2.61 -4.70 -9.78
C GLU A 353 -2.46 -5.43 -8.44
N GLU A 354 -3.31 -5.14 -7.47
CA GLU A 354 -3.26 -5.81 -6.17
C GLU A 354 -3.70 -7.27 -6.26
N GLU A 355 -4.73 -7.56 -7.05
CA GLU A 355 -5.17 -8.94 -7.32
C GLU A 355 -4.06 -9.75 -8.01
N ASP A 356 -3.38 -9.15 -8.98
CA ASP A 356 -2.26 -9.78 -9.68
C ASP A 356 -1.10 -10.11 -8.73
N LYS A 357 -0.75 -9.19 -7.85
CA LYS A 357 0.27 -9.42 -6.81
C LYS A 357 -0.09 -10.60 -5.91
N PHE A 358 -1.33 -10.67 -5.47
CA PHE A 358 -1.81 -11.77 -4.63
C PHE A 358 -1.85 -13.10 -5.39
N ASN A 359 -2.32 -13.09 -6.62
CA ASN A 359 -2.40 -14.31 -7.45
C ASN A 359 -1.02 -14.94 -7.72
N LYS A 360 0.05 -14.14 -7.74
CA LYS A 360 1.43 -14.65 -7.88
C LYS A 360 1.90 -15.43 -6.65
N THR A 361 1.39 -15.14 -5.48
CA THR A 361 1.85 -15.73 -4.21
C THR A 361 0.83 -16.67 -3.56
N ILE A 362 -0.43 -16.61 -3.96
CA ILE A 362 -1.51 -17.36 -3.30
C ILE A 362 -1.30 -18.86 -3.34
N ASP A 363 -0.90 -19.41 -4.49
CA ASP A 363 -0.75 -20.86 -4.64
C ASP A 363 0.42 -21.38 -3.81
N GLN A 364 1.53 -20.64 -3.78
CA GLN A 364 2.68 -20.96 -2.97
C GLN A 364 2.37 -20.83 -1.47
N GLY A 365 1.67 -19.77 -1.07
CA GLY A 365 1.22 -19.58 0.31
C GLY A 365 0.29 -20.67 0.79
N LEU A 366 -0.67 -21.08 -0.04
CA LEU A 366 -1.57 -22.21 0.27
C LEU A 366 -0.82 -23.53 0.40
N SER A 367 0.17 -23.78 -0.46
CA SER A 367 1.02 -24.97 -0.37
C SER A 367 1.81 -25.01 0.93
N ILE A 368 2.40 -23.89 1.32
CA ILE A 368 3.15 -23.78 2.58
C ILE A 368 2.23 -23.93 3.79
N LEU A 369 1.03 -23.36 3.73
CA LEU A 369 0.03 -23.54 4.80
C LEU A 369 -0.37 -25.01 4.94
N ASN A 370 -0.57 -25.71 3.84
CA ASN A 370 -0.83 -27.16 3.86
C ASN A 370 0.31 -27.95 4.51
N ASP A 371 1.56 -27.60 4.23
CA ASP A 371 2.74 -28.21 4.87
C ASP A 371 2.76 -27.94 6.37
N MET A 372 2.44 -26.71 6.79
CA MET A 372 2.32 -26.35 8.22
C MET A 372 1.22 -27.13 8.91
N GLU A 373 0.06 -27.31 8.26
CA GLU A 373 -1.06 -28.11 8.77
C GLU A 373 -0.67 -29.58 8.92
N ALA A 374 0.04 -30.15 7.95
CA ALA A 374 0.52 -31.52 7.99
C ALA A 374 1.52 -31.71 9.14
N GLU A 375 2.40 -30.76 9.37
CA GLU A 375 3.33 -30.79 10.50
C GLU A 375 2.61 -30.73 11.85
N LEU A 376 1.61 -29.88 12.01
CA LEU A 376 0.76 -29.83 13.20
C LEU A 376 0.04 -31.15 13.44
N ALA A 377 -0.53 -31.74 12.40
CA ALA A 377 -1.22 -33.03 12.48
C ALA A 377 -0.25 -34.16 12.92
N SER A 378 0.99 -34.14 12.43
CA SER A 378 2.02 -35.13 12.79
C SER A 378 2.42 -35.04 14.27
N LYS A 379 2.34 -33.85 14.87
CA LYS A 379 2.63 -33.58 16.27
C LYS A 379 1.40 -33.69 17.18
N GLY A 380 0.21 -33.89 16.63
CA GLY A 380 -1.04 -33.89 17.36
C GLY A 380 -1.43 -32.51 17.93
N GLU A 381 -0.90 -31.44 17.33
CA GLU A 381 -1.16 -30.06 17.73
C GLU A 381 -2.26 -29.45 16.84
N ASN A 382 -3.00 -28.49 17.39
CA ASN A 382 -4.08 -27.79 16.68
C ASN A 382 -3.98 -26.26 16.78
N VAL A 383 -2.78 -25.74 17.08
CA VAL A 383 -2.50 -24.30 17.15
C VAL A 383 -1.32 -23.99 16.24
N LEU A 384 -1.54 -23.12 15.25
CA LEU A 384 -0.47 -22.60 14.40
C LEU A 384 0.32 -21.54 15.18
N SER A 385 1.65 -21.63 15.14
CA SER A 385 2.50 -20.65 15.83
C SER A 385 2.33 -19.25 15.22
N GLY A 386 2.48 -18.23 16.07
CA GLY A 386 2.43 -16.84 15.62
C GLY A 386 3.54 -16.50 14.62
N VAL A 387 4.69 -17.14 14.72
CA VAL A 387 5.82 -16.97 13.80
C VAL A 387 5.47 -17.51 12.40
N ASP A 388 4.83 -18.67 12.31
CA ASP A 388 4.39 -19.25 11.04
C ASP A 388 3.28 -18.42 10.39
N ALA A 389 2.31 -17.94 11.19
CA ALA A 389 1.25 -17.05 10.72
C ALA A 389 1.84 -15.71 10.21
N PHE A 390 2.85 -15.19 10.90
CA PHE A 390 3.57 -13.99 10.48
C PHE A 390 4.35 -14.20 9.18
N LYS A 391 4.96 -15.36 8.98
CA LYS A 391 5.65 -15.71 7.74
C LYS A 391 4.67 -15.72 6.55
N LEU A 392 3.48 -16.27 6.72
CA LEU A 392 2.42 -16.23 5.70
C LEU A 392 2.00 -14.79 5.39
N TYR A 393 1.89 -13.95 6.41
CA TYR A 393 1.56 -12.54 6.25
C TYR A 393 2.67 -11.75 5.54
N ASP A 394 3.89 -11.85 6.03
CA ASP A 394 5.03 -11.04 5.57
C ASP A 394 5.56 -11.46 4.19
N THR A 395 5.70 -12.76 3.98
CA THR A 395 6.30 -13.32 2.76
C THR A 395 5.30 -13.57 1.65
N TYR A 396 4.12 -14.11 1.99
CA TYR A 396 3.13 -14.54 1.01
C TYR A 396 1.91 -13.64 0.90
N GLY A 397 1.85 -12.60 1.73
CA GLY A 397 0.78 -11.62 1.68
C GLY A 397 -0.58 -12.13 2.14
N PHE A 398 -0.60 -13.10 3.05
CA PHE A 398 -1.84 -13.61 3.66
C PHE A 398 -2.19 -12.78 4.90
N PRO A 399 -3.21 -11.89 4.84
CA PRO A 399 -3.72 -11.27 6.05
C PRO A 399 -4.07 -12.35 7.10
N ILE A 400 -3.82 -12.07 8.37
CA ILE A 400 -4.06 -13.06 9.44
C ILE A 400 -5.49 -13.61 9.43
N ASP A 401 -6.47 -12.77 9.13
CA ASP A 401 -7.88 -13.19 9.07
C ASP A 401 -8.13 -14.20 7.95
N LEU A 402 -7.43 -14.07 6.84
CA LEU A 402 -7.50 -15.04 5.75
C LEU A 402 -6.93 -16.39 6.17
N THR A 403 -5.77 -16.40 6.83
CA THR A 403 -5.16 -17.61 7.39
C THR A 403 -6.08 -18.26 8.43
N LYS A 404 -6.63 -17.44 9.32
CA LYS A 404 -7.59 -17.87 10.35
C LYS A 404 -8.84 -18.54 9.75
N GLU A 405 -9.43 -17.92 8.74
CA GLU A 405 -10.60 -18.45 8.02
C GLU A 405 -10.30 -19.81 7.38
N ILE A 406 -9.14 -19.97 6.75
CA ILE A 406 -8.72 -21.22 6.14
C ILE A 406 -8.55 -22.32 7.19
N LEU A 407 -7.94 -21.99 8.32
CA LEU A 407 -7.66 -22.95 9.41
C LEU A 407 -8.89 -23.33 10.22
N GLU A 408 -9.89 -22.46 10.34
CA GLU A 408 -11.15 -22.76 11.04
C GLU A 408 -11.89 -23.95 10.44
N GLU A 409 -11.83 -24.12 9.13
CA GLU A 409 -12.42 -25.28 8.44
C GLU A 409 -11.84 -26.63 8.93
N LYS A 410 -10.64 -26.60 9.50
CA LYS A 410 -9.91 -27.77 10.03
C LYS A 410 -9.78 -27.80 11.55
N ASN A 411 -10.51 -26.93 12.27
CA ASN A 411 -10.46 -26.76 13.72
C ASN A 411 -9.05 -26.42 14.26
N ILE A 412 -8.28 -25.65 13.48
CA ILE A 412 -6.97 -25.15 13.86
C ILE A 412 -7.10 -23.68 14.23
N THR A 413 -6.52 -23.28 15.37
CA THR A 413 -6.43 -21.90 15.82
C THR A 413 -5.03 -21.32 15.62
N ILE A 414 -4.89 -20.00 15.74
CA ILE A 414 -3.62 -19.29 15.61
C ILE A 414 -3.22 -18.72 16.96
N ASP A 415 -1.92 -18.78 17.28
CA ASP A 415 -1.33 -18.01 18.37
C ASP A 415 -1.25 -16.52 17.99
N GLU A 416 -2.33 -15.79 18.22
CA GLU A 416 -2.44 -14.36 17.88
C GLU A 416 -1.45 -13.50 18.69
N ALA A 417 -1.17 -13.83 19.92
CA ALA A 417 -0.19 -13.13 20.74
C ALA A 417 1.22 -13.25 20.14
N GLY A 418 1.62 -14.44 19.71
CA GLY A 418 2.88 -14.67 19.01
C GLY A 418 2.96 -13.94 17.66
N PHE A 419 1.87 -13.89 16.92
CA PHE A 419 1.78 -13.11 15.69
C PHE A 419 1.98 -11.61 15.94
N ASN A 420 1.28 -11.05 16.92
CA ASN A 420 1.40 -9.64 17.29
C ASN A 420 2.81 -9.28 17.79
N ALA A 421 3.46 -10.19 18.51
CA ALA A 421 4.85 -10.03 18.95
C ALA A 421 5.81 -9.97 17.75
N ALA A 422 5.63 -10.84 16.75
CA ALA A 422 6.43 -10.84 15.53
C ALA A 422 6.20 -9.56 14.70
N MET A 423 4.98 -9.09 14.61
CA MET A 423 4.62 -7.81 13.99
C MET A 423 5.32 -6.63 14.65
N GLU A 424 5.30 -6.57 15.98
CA GLU A 424 5.94 -5.49 16.72
C GLU A 424 7.47 -5.53 16.59
N GLU A 425 8.06 -6.71 16.62
CA GLU A 425 9.50 -6.88 16.37
C GLU A 425 9.91 -6.32 15.01
N GLN A 426 9.12 -6.59 13.96
CA GLN A 426 9.37 -6.04 12.63
C GLN A 426 9.22 -4.52 12.60
N ARG A 427 8.18 -3.98 13.26
CA ARG A 427 7.98 -2.53 13.38
C ARG A 427 9.15 -1.85 14.08
N VAL A 428 9.66 -2.46 15.15
CA VAL A 428 10.83 -1.97 15.90
C VAL A 428 12.08 -1.99 15.00
N LYS A 429 12.31 -3.08 14.26
CA LYS A 429 13.41 -3.17 13.30
C LYS A 429 13.31 -2.09 12.21
N ALA A 430 12.13 -1.85 11.68
CA ALA A 430 11.88 -0.81 10.69
C ALA A 430 12.10 0.60 11.26
N ARG A 431 11.64 0.86 12.50
CA ARG A 431 11.89 2.14 13.19
C ARG A 431 13.38 2.36 13.45
N ASN A 432 14.09 1.33 13.89
CA ASN A 432 15.53 1.39 14.16
C ASN A 432 16.33 1.60 12.87
N ALA A 433 15.95 0.96 11.77
CA ALA A 433 16.52 1.19 10.46
C ALA A 433 16.30 2.65 9.99
N ARG A 434 15.11 3.22 10.25
CA ARG A 434 14.82 4.64 9.96
C ARG A 434 15.60 5.58 10.88
N LYS A 435 15.77 5.22 12.16
CA LYS A 435 16.58 6.00 13.10
C LYS A 435 18.05 6.08 12.72
N VAL A 436 18.60 5.01 12.17
CA VAL A 436 19.99 4.99 11.66
C VAL A 436 20.17 5.91 10.45
N THR A 437 19.12 6.16 9.66
CA THR A 437 19.16 7.11 8.53
C THR A 437 18.84 8.55 8.90
N ASN A 438 18.22 8.79 10.07
CA ASN A 438 17.91 10.12 10.60
C ASN A 438 18.90 10.57 11.68
N TYR A 439 20.09 10.00 11.69
CA TYR A 439 21.08 10.31 12.69
C TYR A 439 21.68 11.71 12.48
N MET A 440 21.36 12.59 13.37
CA MET A 440 22.19 13.64 14.02
C MET A 440 21.34 14.13 15.22
N GLY A 441 21.26 13.27 16.16
CA GLY A 441 20.35 13.37 17.09
C GLY A 441 20.61 13.76 18.44
N ALA A 442 19.94 14.14 19.08
CA ALA A 442 19.34 14.50 20.33
C ALA A 442 19.44 13.46 21.47
N ASP A 443 20.35 12.54 21.42
CA ASP A 443 20.73 11.72 22.58
C ASP A 443 21.92 12.34 23.36
N ALA A 444 22.30 13.58 23.03
CA ALA A 444 23.34 14.27 23.76
C ALA A 444 22.75 14.81 25.06
N THR A 445 23.09 14.15 26.15
CA THR A 445 22.76 14.52 27.53
C THR A 445 23.24 15.92 27.92
N VAL A 446 24.22 16.46 27.22
CA VAL A 446 24.74 17.83 27.48
C VAL A 446 23.66 18.91 27.29
N TYR A 447 22.73 18.74 26.38
CA TYR A 447 21.68 19.72 26.14
C TYR A 447 20.60 19.74 27.23
N ASP A 448 20.47 18.66 27.99
CA ASP A 448 19.55 18.54 29.11
C ASP A 448 20.01 19.39 30.32
N GLU A 449 21.29 19.77 30.38
CA GLU A 449 21.88 20.62 31.42
C GLU A 449 21.66 22.12 31.16
N ILE A 450 21.10 22.47 30.01
CA ILE A 450 20.83 23.87 29.65
C ILE A 450 19.56 24.35 30.36
N ASP A 451 19.56 25.58 30.87
CA ASP A 451 18.38 26.20 31.48
C ASP A 451 17.17 26.12 30.55
N PRO A 452 16.07 25.48 30.97
CA PRO A 452 14.86 25.36 30.17
C PRO A 452 14.20 26.67 29.74
N ALA A 453 14.49 27.76 30.46
CA ALA A 453 13.97 29.09 30.16
C ALA A 453 14.63 29.73 28.93
N ILE A 454 15.79 29.23 28.50
CA ILE A 454 16.51 29.73 27.33
C ILE A 454 15.82 29.22 26.07
N THR A 455 15.43 30.11 25.17
CA THR A 455 14.81 29.83 23.88
C THR A 455 15.54 30.55 22.76
N SER A 456 15.36 30.13 21.54
CA SER A 456 15.88 30.79 20.34
C SER A 456 14.76 31.09 19.37
N THR A 457 14.81 32.24 18.71
CA THR A 457 13.87 32.66 17.69
C THR A 457 14.55 32.62 16.31
N PHE A 458 13.94 31.96 15.36
CA PHE A 458 14.39 31.94 13.97
C PHE A 458 13.91 33.21 13.25
N VAL A 459 14.83 33.97 12.70
CA VAL A 459 14.56 35.25 12.01
C VAL A 459 15.12 35.27 10.58
N GLY A 460 15.39 34.13 10.02
CA GLY A 460 16.13 33.97 8.76
C GLY A 460 15.29 33.72 7.51
N TYR A 461 13.97 33.95 7.52
CA TYR A 461 13.17 33.73 6.30
C TYR A 461 13.50 34.78 5.20
N ASP A 462 13.80 35.99 5.58
CA ASP A 462 14.02 37.15 4.67
C ASP A 462 15.43 37.74 4.72
N LYS A 463 16.32 37.21 5.54
CA LYS A 463 17.70 37.67 5.69
C LYS A 463 18.67 36.53 5.98
N LEU A 464 19.94 36.75 5.65
CA LEU A 464 21.02 35.77 5.81
C LEU A 464 22.01 36.16 6.92
N THR A 465 21.87 37.35 7.50
CA THR A 465 22.74 37.83 8.55
C THR A 465 21.94 38.51 9.65
N ASN A 466 22.40 38.38 10.88
CA ASN A 466 21.88 39.12 12.01
C ASN A 466 22.96 39.22 13.10
N GLU A 467 22.73 40.13 14.05
CA GLU A 467 23.51 40.20 15.29
C GLU A 467 22.69 39.64 16.44
N SER A 468 23.33 38.85 17.31
CA SER A 468 22.67 38.27 18.46
C SER A 468 23.64 38.02 19.59
N GLU A 469 23.13 37.96 20.81
CA GLU A 469 23.91 37.63 22.00
C GLU A 469 24.04 36.11 22.15
N ILE A 470 25.23 35.64 22.45
CA ILE A 470 25.51 34.23 22.78
C ILE A 470 24.96 33.93 24.17
N THR A 471 24.00 33.07 24.25
CA THR A 471 23.32 32.66 25.51
C THR A 471 23.89 31.40 26.13
N VAL A 472 24.34 30.44 25.30
CA VAL A 472 24.90 29.15 25.76
C VAL A 472 26.01 28.71 24.82
N LEU A 473 27.08 28.17 25.40
CA LEU A 473 28.12 27.44 24.69
C LEU A 473 28.26 26.04 25.31
N THR A 474 28.46 25.04 24.49
CA THR A 474 28.73 23.67 24.94
C THR A 474 29.89 23.07 24.17
N THR A 475 30.60 22.15 24.81
CA THR A 475 31.40 21.14 24.13
C THR A 475 30.51 19.92 23.83
N GLU A 476 31.11 18.84 23.38
CA GLU A 476 30.34 17.58 23.20
C GLU A 476 29.91 16.97 24.54
N GLU A 477 30.57 17.32 25.65
CA GLU A 477 30.37 16.68 26.95
C GLU A 477 29.79 17.61 28.03
N GLU A 478 30.00 18.91 27.95
CA GLU A 478 29.60 19.83 29.01
C GLU A 478 29.23 21.24 28.50
N VAL A 479 28.39 21.92 29.28
CA VAL A 479 28.12 23.36 29.12
C VAL A 479 29.32 24.16 29.62
N VAL A 480 29.80 25.09 28.81
CA VAL A 480 31.00 25.88 29.09
C VAL A 480 30.73 27.38 28.96
N ASP A 481 31.58 28.17 29.56
CA ASP A 481 31.51 29.64 29.46
C ASP A 481 32.24 30.20 28.24
N ALA A 482 33.13 29.42 27.63
CA ALA A 482 33.92 29.82 26.48
C ALA A 482 34.33 28.64 25.61
N LEU A 483 34.50 28.90 24.32
CA LEU A 483 35.12 28.00 23.35
C LEU A 483 36.38 28.60 22.80
N SER A 484 37.43 27.80 22.67
CA SER A 484 38.73 28.22 22.13
C SER A 484 39.01 27.55 20.78
N GLU A 485 39.95 28.09 20.02
CA GLU A 485 40.36 27.58 18.71
C GLU A 485 40.62 26.04 18.76
N GLY A 486 39.99 25.35 17.85
CA GLY A 486 40.02 23.89 17.75
C GLY A 486 38.91 23.15 18.52
N ASP A 487 38.20 23.80 19.39
CA ASP A 487 37.08 23.18 20.14
C ASP A 487 35.89 22.89 19.23
N LYS A 488 35.36 21.69 19.36
CA LYS A 488 34.06 21.29 18.77
C LYS A 488 32.95 21.51 19.79
N GLY A 489 31.87 22.09 19.34
CA GLY A 489 30.79 22.37 20.26
C GLY A 489 29.54 22.94 19.60
N THR A 490 28.71 23.53 20.45
CA THR A 490 27.41 24.10 20.05
C THR A 490 27.30 25.53 20.58
N VAL A 491 26.85 26.43 19.69
CA VAL A 491 26.55 27.82 20.03
C VAL A 491 25.05 28.03 20.00
N ILE A 492 24.48 28.60 21.05
CA ILE A 492 23.06 28.96 21.13
C ILE A 492 22.99 30.50 21.30
N VAL A 493 22.14 31.12 20.50
CA VAL A 493 21.89 32.56 20.53
C VAL A 493 20.39 32.83 20.69
N ASP A 494 20.07 34.08 21.02
CA ASP A 494 18.68 34.53 21.23
C ASP A 494 17.87 34.51 19.92
N GLU A 495 18.42 35.18 18.90
CA GLU A 495 17.83 35.24 17.56
C GLU A 495 18.83 34.76 16.51
N THR A 496 18.40 33.87 15.61
CA THR A 496 19.27 33.31 14.59
C THR A 496 18.64 33.30 13.20
N VAL A 497 19.46 33.60 12.21
CA VAL A 497 19.14 33.46 10.79
C VAL A 497 19.34 32.01 10.29
N PHE A 498 19.91 31.12 11.11
CA PHE A 498 20.16 29.74 10.75
C PHE A 498 18.89 28.89 10.91
N TYR A 499 18.45 28.26 9.83
CA TYR A 499 17.35 27.31 9.85
C TYR A 499 17.82 26.00 10.45
N ALA A 500 17.12 25.52 11.47
CA ALA A 500 17.41 24.21 12.09
C ALA A 500 16.77 23.08 11.29
N THR A 501 17.46 21.94 11.21
CA THR A 501 16.95 20.75 10.55
C THR A 501 15.54 20.40 11.06
N MET A 502 14.56 20.49 10.19
CA MET A 502 13.15 20.24 10.50
C MET A 502 12.34 20.03 9.21
N GLY A 503 11.28 19.23 9.30
CA GLY A 503 10.36 19.04 8.18
C GLY A 503 11.00 18.47 6.90
N GLY A 504 12.11 17.74 7.06
CA GLY A 504 12.86 17.17 5.95
C GLY A 504 13.89 18.10 5.31
N GLN A 505 13.96 19.36 5.73
CA GLN A 505 14.99 20.30 5.26
C GLN A 505 16.21 20.26 6.17
N GLU A 506 17.40 20.07 5.60
CA GLU A 506 18.68 20.14 6.30
C GLU A 506 18.93 21.54 6.85
N GLY A 507 19.51 21.59 8.04
CA GLY A 507 19.90 22.84 8.70
C GLY A 507 21.00 23.59 7.96
N ASP A 508 20.95 24.90 8.08
CA ASP A 508 21.94 25.80 7.44
C ASP A 508 23.34 25.59 7.95
N LYS A 509 24.29 25.92 7.09
CA LYS A 509 25.72 26.07 7.38
C LYS A 509 26.09 27.51 7.24
N GLY A 510 27.20 27.87 7.87
CA GLY A 510 27.75 29.24 7.80
C GLY A 510 28.76 29.51 8.86
N VAL A 511 28.84 30.74 9.29
CA VAL A 511 29.88 31.23 10.22
C VAL A 511 29.22 32.09 11.28
N ILE A 512 29.71 31.97 12.52
CA ILE A 512 29.38 32.86 13.62
C ILE A 512 30.66 33.61 14.01
N LYS A 513 30.64 34.95 13.97
CA LYS A 513 31.77 35.79 14.24
C LYS A 513 31.54 36.66 15.48
N THR A 514 32.57 36.74 16.31
CA THR A 514 32.68 37.74 17.38
C THR A 514 33.91 38.62 17.14
N SER A 515 34.10 39.62 17.99
CA SER A 515 35.31 40.48 17.89
C SER A 515 36.64 39.72 18.07
N GLU A 516 36.59 38.55 18.76
CA GLU A 516 37.80 37.77 19.13
C GLU A 516 37.86 36.37 18.48
N GLY A 517 36.84 35.98 17.77
CA GLY A 517 36.79 34.59 17.24
C GLY A 517 35.83 34.35 16.11
N GLU A 518 35.99 33.18 15.51
CA GLU A 518 35.17 32.71 14.42
C GLU A 518 34.84 31.22 14.62
N PHE A 519 33.53 30.89 14.50
CA PHE A 519 33.02 29.56 14.64
C PHE A 519 32.40 29.13 13.31
N THR A 520 32.81 27.97 12.77
CA THR A 520 32.23 27.39 11.56
C THR A 520 31.09 26.48 11.92
N VAL A 521 29.89 26.81 11.46
CA VAL A 521 28.66 26.02 11.64
C VAL A 521 28.64 24.92 10.60
N GLU A 522 28.69 23.68 11.03
CA GLU A 522 28.61 22.49 10.18
C GLU A 522 27.19 22.02 10.02
N THR A 523 26.34 22.17 11.03
CA THR A 523 24.92 21.89 10.99
C THR A 523 24.18 22.71 12.03
N THR A 524 22.89 22.91 11.80
CA THR A 524 21.98 23.60 12.74
C THR A 524 20.85 22.64 13.12
N ILE A 525 20.65 22.44 14.42
CA ILE A 525 19.70 21.45 14.95
C ILE A 525 18.69 22.10 15.89
N LYS A 526 17.51 21.51 15.96
CA LYS A 526 16.48 21.90 16.92
C LYS A 526 16.66 21.13 18.21
N LEU A 527 16.75 21.82 19.33
CA LEU A 527 16.88 21.25 20.66
C LEU A 527 15.55 21.33 21.42
N LYS A 528 15.39 20.52 22.46
CA LYS A 528 14.23 20.55 23.33
C LYS A 528 14.06 21.94 23.97
N GLY A 529 12.80 22.36 24.16
CA GLY A 529 12.51 23.64 24.82
C GLY A 529 12.65 24.87 23.92
N GLY A 530 12.56 24.71 22.61
CA GLY A 530 12.56 25.81 21.67
C GLY A 530 13.92 26.45 21.43
N LYS A 531 15.02 25.72 21.65
CA LYS A 531 16.38 26.16 21.39
C LYS A 531 16.85 25.72 20.00
N ILE A 532 17.72 26.54 19.40
CA ILE A 532 18.40 26.23 18.15
C ILE A 532 19.90 26.13 18.44
N GLY A 533 20.48 24.97 18.14
CA GLY A 533 21.90 24.69 18.34
C GLY A 533 22.70 24.78 17.04
N HIS A 534 23.70 25.61 17.00
CA HIS A 534 24.64 25.70 15.89
C HIS A 534 25.84 24.82 16.22
N VAL A 535 25.95 23.67 15.58
CA VAL A 535 27.00 22.68 15.86
C VAL A 535 28.15 22.85 14.88
N GLY A 536 29.35 22.86 15.39
CA GLY A 536 30.54 23.02 14.55
C GLY A 536 31.84 23.12 15.34
N THR A 537 32.80 23.89 14.81
CA THR A 537 34.16 23.99 15.33
C THR A 537 34.59 25.46 15.42
N MET A 538 35.23 25.82 16.53
CA MET A 538 35.96 27.10 16.63
C MET A 538 37.18 27.09 15.71
N THR A 539 37.09 27.83 14.62
CA THR A 539 38.14 27.84 13.61
C THR A 539 39.20 28.90 13.87
N LYS A 540 38.87 29.95 14.62
CA LYS A 540 39.80 31.03 15.00
C LYS A 540 39.43 31.61 16.36
N GLY A 541 40.45 31.91 17.16
CA GLY A 541 40.31 32.71 18.37
C GLY A 541 39.47 32.08 19.46
N MET A 542 38.70 32.91 20.15
CA MET A 542 37.88 32.52 21.30
C MET A 542 36.52 33.19 21.26
N MET A 543 35.54 32.53 21.88
CA MET A 543 34.15 32.97 21.98
C MET A 543 33.65 32.76 23.41
N LYS A 544 32.90 33.72 23.96
CA LYS A 544 32.37 33.66 25.33
C LYS A 544 30.86 33.86 25.36
N VAL A 545 30.20 33.27 26.38
CA VAL A 545 28.81 33.58 26.69
C VAL A 545 28.70 35.08 26.98
N GLY A 546 27.66 35.72 26.42
CA GLY A 546 27.44 37.15 26.52
C GLY A 546 28.11 38.00 25.41
N ASP A 547 28.95 37.41 24.58
CA ASP A 547 29.50 38.07 23.39
C ASP A 547 28.39 38.38 22.38
N THR A 548 28.51 39.52 21.70
CA THR A 548 27.70 39.85 20.55
C THR A 548 28.27 39.13 19.33
N ALA A 549 27.47 38.26 18.73
CA ALA A 549 27.86 37.49 17.58
C ALA A 549 27.16 37.98 16.30
N THR A 550 27.94 38.03 15.21
CA THR A 550 27.40 38.22 13.87
C THR A 550 27.15 36.82 13.26
N MET A 551 25.90 36.54 13.00
CA MET A 551 25.43 35.28 12.40
C MET A 551 25.44 35.44 10.89
N GLU A 552 26.13 34.56 10.18
CA GLU A 552 26.21 34.59 8.71
C GLU A 552 25.88 33.21 8.13
N VAL A 553 24.72 33.07 7.56
CA VAL A 553 24.34 31.86 6.82
C VAL A 553 25.10 31.83 5.50
N SER A 554 25.59 30.65 5.11
CA SER A 554 26.17 30.46 3.77
C SER A 554 25.09 30.72 2.69
N PRO A 555 25.26 31.80 1.88
CA PRO A 555 24.24 32.15 0.88
C PRO A 555 24.02 31.07 -0.16
N ALA A 556 25.10 30.43 -0.62
CA ALA A 556 25.02 29.37 -1.63
C ALA A 556 24.32 28.12 -1.08
N TYR A 557 24.67 27.71 0.15
CA TYR A 557 24.06 26.57 0.80
C TYR A 557 22.53 26.74 0.97
N ARG A 558 22.14 27.89 1.51
CA ARG A 558 20.72 28.26 1.69
C ARG A 558 19.99 28.35 0.34
N ALA A 559 20.58 29.02 -0.65
CA ALA A 559 19.97 29.21 -1.95
C ALA A 559 19.70 27.86 -2.65
N ASP A 560 20.67 26.95 -2.64
CA ASP A 560 20.53 25.64 -3.27
C ASP A 560 19.51 24.76 -2.52
N THR A 561 19.49 24.84 -1.19
CA THR A 561 18.48 24.15 -0.36
C THR A 561 17.07 24.68 -0.66
N CYS A 562 16.90 26.00 -0.76
CA CYS A 562 15.60 26.61 -1.09
C CYS A 562 15.09 26.19 -2.47
N LYS A 563 15.97 26.08 -3.46
CA LYS A 563 15.62 25.59 -4.81
C LYS A 563 15.03 24.19 -4.74
N ASN A 564 15.71 23.29 -4.02
CA ASN A 564 15.27 21.91 -3.85
C ASN A 564 13.98 21.81 -3.05
N HIS A 565 13.81 22.61 -2.01
CA HIS A 565 12.59 22.63 -1.21
C HIS A 565 11.39 23.15 -2.00
N SER A 566 11.53 24.25 -2.69
CA SER A 566 10.46 24.80 -3.54
C SER A 566 10.11 23.86 -4.69
N ALA A 567 11.11 23.22 -5.31
CA ALA A 567 10.88 22.20 -6.33
C ALA A 567 10.09 20.99 -5.78
N THR A 568 10.26 20.64 -4.51
CA THR A 568 9.50 19.57 -3.86
C THR A 568 8.00 19.88 -3.84
N HIS A 569 7.62 21.11 -3.54
CA HIS A 569 6.22 21.55 -3.60
C HIS A 569 5.63 21.46 -5.00
N LEU A 570 6.38 21.92 -6.00
CA LEU A 570 5.95 21.78 -7.41
C LEU A 570 5.84 20.31 -7.82
N LEU A 571 6.78 19.48 -7.38
CA LEU A 571 6.78 18.03 -7.64
C LEU A 571 5.55 17.34 -7.06
N GLN A 572 5.19 17.64 -5.82
CA GLN A 572 4.01 17.05 -5.17
C GLN A 572 2.74 17.35 -5.98
N LYS A 573 2.54 18.60 -6.37
CA LYS A 573 1.37 18.99 -7.16
C LYS A 573 1.39 18.38 -8.56
N ALA A 574 2.53 18.31 -9.20
CA ALA A 574 2.69 17.67 -10.50
C ALA A 574 2.36 16.16 -10.42
N LEU A 575 2.82 15.47 -9.38
CA LEU A 575 2.49 14.06 -9.14
C LEU A 575 0.98 13.86 -8.96
N ARG A 576 0.33 14.71 -8.18
CA ARG A 576 -1.13 14.65 -8.02
C ARG A 576 -1.87 14.92 -9.32
N THR A 577 -1.37 15.82 -10.14
CA THR A 577 -1.95 16.14 -11.45
C THR A 577 -1.85 14.97 -12.43
N VAL A 578 -0.72 14.26 -12.44
CA VAL A 578 -0.46 13.16 -13.39
C VAL A 578 -0.99 11.82 -12.87
N LEU A 579 -0.80 11.52 -11.59
CA LEU A 579 -1.12 10.21 -11.02
C LEU A 579 -2.48 10.17 -10.32
N GLY A 580 -2.94 11.28 -9.74
CA GLY A 580 -4.20 11.39 -9.03
C GLY A 580 -4.08 11.88 -7.58
N ASP A 581 -5.23 12.15 -6.97
CA ASP A 581 -5.33 12.74 -5.62
C ASP A 581 -4.94 11.80 -4.48
N HIS A 582 -4.71 10.52 -4.78
CA HIS A 582 -4.20 9.54 -3.81
C HIS A 582 -2.74 9.79 -3.42
N VAL A 583 -2.01 10.59 -4.20
CA VAL A 583 -0.62 10.94 -3.90
C VAL A 583 -0.57 11.78 -2.63
N GLU A 584 0.04 11.23 -1.59
CA GLU A 584 0.26 11.90 -0.31
C GLU A 584 1.74 11.76 0.07
N GLN A 585 2.27 12.79 0.67
CA GLN A 585 3.64 12.77 1.18
C GLN A 585 3.77 11.76 2.32
N LYS A 586 4.74 10.85 2.23
CA LYS A 586 5.13 9.92 3.30
C LYS A 586 6.49 10.25 3.91
N GLY A 587 7.29 11.02 3.21
CA GLY A 587 8.58 11.51 3.68
C GLY A 587 9.13 12.53 2.70
N SER A 588 10.02 13.36 3.16
CA SER A 588 10.72 14.36 2.37
C SER A 588 12.10 14.63 2.95
N TYR A 589 13.06 14.84 2.08
CA TYR A 589 14.42 15.25 2.46
C TYR A 589 14.96 16.24 1.42
N VAL A 590 15.51 17.32 1.89
CA VAL A 590 16.03 18.41 1.06
C VAL A 590 17.36 18.88 1.62
N ASP A 591 18.39 18.88 0.78
CA ASP A 591 19.70 19.48 1.03
C ASP A 591 20.15 20.30 -0.21
N PRO A 592 21.33 20.91 -0.23
CA PRO A 592 21.80 21.66 -1.40
C PRO A 592 22.00 20.82 -2.65
N ASP A 593 22.26 19.52 -2.51
CA ASP A 593 22.64 18.65 -3.61
C ASP A 593 21.43 18.00 -4.29
N ARG A 594 20.38 17.69 -3.53
CA ARG A 594 19.22 16.95 -4.03
C ARG A 594 17.95 17.16 -3.22
N LEU A 595 16.86 16.72 -3.77
CA LEU A 595 15.62 16.47 -3.03
C LEU A 595 15.22 15.00 -3.13
N ARG A 596 14.55 14.52 -2.10
CA ARG A 596 13.93 13.19 -2.04
C ARG A 596 12.51 13.36 -1.59
N PHE A 597 11.59 12.73 -2.30
CA PHE A 597 10.17 12.78 -2.01
C PHE A 597 9.58 11.39 -2.03
N ASP A 598 9.01 10.97 -0.90
CA ASP A 598 8.34 9.69 -0.73
C ASP A 598 6.83 9.91 -0.73
N PHE A 599 6.11 9.16 -1.53
CA PHE A 599 4.67 9.36 -1.73
C PHE A 599 3.92 8.03 -1.94
N THR A 600 2.63 8.07 -1.66
CA THR A 600 1.73 6.93 -1.88
C THR A 600 1.43 6.75 -3.37
N HIS A 601 1.77 5.60 -3.89
CA HIS A 601 1.37 5.16 -5.22
C HIS A 601 1.52 3.65 -5.33
N PHE A 602 0.65 3.01 -6.09
CA PHE A 602 0.47 1.56 -6.09
C PHE A 602 1.41 0.79 -7.03
N GLN A 603 2.10 1.47 -7.94
CA GLN A 603 3.00 0.85 -8.92
C GLN A 603 4.16 1.79 -9.32
N SER A 604 5.14 1.24 -10.02
CA SER A 604 6.20 2.04 -10.62
C SER A 604 5.63 3.05 -11.62
N MET A 605 6.15 4.25 -11.61
CA MET A 605 5.80 5.24 -12.61
C MET A 605 6.37 4.84 -13.97
N THR A 606 5.60 5.06 -15.02
CA THR A 606 6.08 4.88 -16.37
C THR A 606 7.04 6.02 -16.75
N LYS A 607 7.87 5.80 -17.77
CA LYS A 607 8.77 6.86 -18.30
C LYS A 607 7.98 8.07 -18.79
N GLU A 608 6.81 7.83 -19.36
CA GLU A 608 5.90 8.87 -19.85
C GLU A 608 5.32 9.69 -18.70
N GLU A 609 4.94 9.04 -17.60
CA GLU A 609 4.45 9.71 -16.40
C GLU A 609 5.55 10.55 -15.75
N ILE A 610 6.78 10.01 -15.63
CA ILE A 610 7.94 10.75 -15.11
C ILE A 610 8.23 11.98 -15.98
N ALA A 611 8.21 11.82 -17.30
CA ALA A 611 8.43 12.92 -18.24
C ALA A 611 7.36 14.01 -18.10
N LYS A 612 6.08 13.65 -17.97
CA LYS A 612 4.99 14.60 -17.76
C LYS A 612 5.13 15.37 -16.45
N VAL A 613 5.48 14.70 -15.35
CA VAL A 613 5.71 15.34 -14.05
C VAL A 613 6.86 16.34 -14.15
N GLU A 614 7.96 15.93 -14.73
CA GLU A 614 9.14 16.78 -14.95
C GLU A 614 8.81 18.00 -15.83
N ASP A 615 8.06 17.81 -16.92
CA ASP A 615 7.61 18.90 -17.80
C ASP A 615 6.74 19.90 -17.06
N ILE A 616 5.78 19.44 -16.24
CA ILE A 616 4.92 20.32 -15.44
C ILE A 616 5.75 21.16 -14.47
N VAL A 617 6.70 20.55 -13.76
CA VAL A 617 7.55 21.27 -12.83
C VAL A 617 8.38 22.34 -13.55
N ASN A 618 9.02 21.97 -14.66
CA ASN A 618 9.82 22.92 -15.45
C ASN A 618 8.99 24.03 -16.09
N GLU A 619 7.75 23.73 -16.50
CA GLU A 619 6.79 24.74 -16.98
C GLU A 619 6.48 25.76 -15.88
N LYS A 620 6.22 25.31 -14.66
CA LYS A 620 5.95 26.21 -13.52
C LYS A 620 7.18 27.03 -13.13
N ILE A 621 8.37 26.48 -13.27
CA ILE A 621 9.63 27.24 -13.14
C ILE A 621 9.71 28.34 -14.20
N ALA A 622 9.44 28.02 -15.44
CA ALA A 622 9.49 28.95 -16.58
C ALA A 622 8.43 30.08 -16.49
N GLU A 623 7.28 29.80 -15.88
CA GLU A 623 6.23 30.80 -15.64
C GLU A 623 6.64 31.91 -14.68
N ALA A 624 7.75 31.76 -13.98
CA ALA A 624 8.29 32.74 -13.03
C ALA A 624 7.25 33.20 -11.99
N ILE A 625 6.65 32.25 -11.30
CA ILE A 625 5.59 32.49 -10.31
C ILE A 625 6.18 33.02 -9.01
N PRO A 626 5.73 34.18 -8.49
CA PRO A 626 6.12 34.63 -7.18
C PRO A 626 5.71 33.65 -6.09
N VAL A 627 6.63 33.32 -5.18
CA VAL A 627 6.36 32.48 -4.03
C VAL A 627 5.94 33.37 -2.86
N VAL A 628 4.68 33.25 -2.44
CA VAL A 628 4.09 34.08 -1.39
C VAL A 628 3.86 33.24 -0.15
N THR A 629 4.32 33.74 0.99
CA THR A 629 4.11 33.09 2.29
C THR A 629 3.27 33.99 3.19
N ASP A 630 2.14 33.46 3.65
CA ASP A 630 1.25 34.13 4.61
C ASP A 630 1.18 33.34 5.91
N VAL A 631 1.25 34.05 7.02
CA VAL A 631 1.06 33.50 8.36
C VAL A 631 -0.39 33.75 8.79
N MET A 632 -1.11 32.70 9.11
CA MET A 632 -2.53 32.76 9.46
C MET A 632 -2.90 31.69 10.48
N THR A 633 -4.11 31.77 11.02
CA THR A 633 -4.66 30.70 11.86
C THR A 633 -4.92 29.45 11.05
N ILE A 634 -4.94 28.28 11.71
CA ILE A 634 -5.24 27.00 11.04
C ILE A 634 -6.60 27.06 10.32
N GLU A 635 -7.60 27.68 10.94
CA GLU A 635 -8.94 27.83 10.36
C GLU A 635 -8.93 28.65 9.07
N GLU A 636 -8.22 29.76 9.05
CA GLU A 636 -8.05 30.59 7.86
C GLU A 636 -7.27 29.84 6.77
N ALA A 637 -6.23 29.11 7.17
CA ALA A 637 -5.41 28.32 6.25
C ALA A 637 -6.20 27.21 5.56
N LYS A 638 -7.05 26.51 6.28
CA LYS A 638 -7.96 25.49 5.72
C LYS A 638 -8.93 26.05 4.67
N LYS A 639 -9.41 27.28 4.88
CA LYS A 639 -10.29 27.96 3.92
C LYS A 639 -9.60 28.30 2.60
N THR A 640 -8.28 28.40 2.58
CA THR A 640 -7.51 28.67 1.35
C THR A 640 -7.36 27.45 0.44
N GLY A 641 -7.73 26.26 0.92
CA GLY A 641 -7.51 25.00 0.21
C GLY A 641 -6.06 24.49 0.31
N ALA A 642 -5.24 25.06 1.21
CA ALA A 642 -3.87 24.65 1.40
C ALA A 642 -3.78 23.23 1.95
N MET A 643 -2.81 22.46 1.44
CA MET A 643 -2.56 21.10 1.89
C MET A 643 -1.76 21.09 3.20
N ALA A 644 -2.25 20.31 4.18
CA ALA A 644 -1.53 20.00 5.40
C ALA A 644 -1.06 18.54 5.37
N LEU A 645 0.04 18.24 6.05
CA LEU A 645 0.48 16.86 6.25
C LEU A 645 -0.45 16.16 7.23
N PHE A 646 -0.91 14.96 6.85
CA PHE A 646 -1.75 14.13 7.72
C PHE A 646 -0.97 13.71 8.96
N GLY A 647 -1.56 13.94 10.16
CA GLY A 647 -1.00 13.53 11.45
C GLY A 647 0.04 14.50 12.05
N GLU A 648 0.36 15.62 11.41
CA GLU A 648 1.17 16.68 12.04
C GLU A 648 0.34 17.55 12.94
N LYS A 649 0.93 17.89 14.10
CA LYS A 649 0.37 18.87 15.04
C LYS A 649 0.89 20.25 14.67
N TYR A 650 -0.01 21.09 14.26
CA TYR A 650 0.30 22.50 13.99
C TYR A 650 -0.01 23.37 15.22
N GLY A 651 0.76 24.46 15.40
CA GLY A 651 0.47 25.47 16.39
C GLY A 651 -0.79 26.30 16.03
N GLU A 652 -1.09 27.33 16.82
CA GLU A 652 -2.24 28.20 16.56
C GLU A 652 -2.15 28.93 15.22
N LYS A 653 -0.93 29.26 14.79
CA LYS A 653 -0.64 29.90 13.51
C LYS A 653 0.24 29.01 12.65
N VAL A 654 -0.03 29.00 11.36
CA VAL A 654 0.70 28.22 10.35
C VAL A 654 1.15 29.14 9.22
N ARG A 655 2.27 28.74 8.58
CA ARG A 655 2.74 29.37 7.35
C ARG A 655 2.13 28.64 6.16
N VAL A 656 1.48 29.38 5.27
CA VAL A 656 0.96 28.89 4.00
C VAL A 656 1.85 29.41 2.89
N VAL A 657 2.52 28.50 2.19
CA VAL A 657 3.38 28.81 1.05
C VAL A 657 2.60 28.56 -0.23
N ALA A 658 2.39 29.63 -1.00
CA ALA A 658 1.64 29.60 -2.25
C ALA A 658 2.56 29.91 -3.44
N MET A 659 2.46 29.07 -4.48
CA MET A 659 3.09 29.29 -5.79
C MET A 659 1.96 29.49 -6.81
N GLY A 660 1.41 30.71 -6.84
CA GLY A 660 0.20 31.03 -7.59
C GLY A 660 -0.98 30.21 -7.09
N ASP A 661 -1.84 29.80 -8.02
CA ASP A 661 -2.95 28.88 -7.72
C ASP A 661 -2.56 27.41 -7.92
N PHE A 662 -1.34 27.14 -8.35
CA PHE A 662 -0.86 25.80 -8.65
C PHE A 662 -0.56 24.99 -7.37
N SER A 663 0.14 25.58 -6.40
CA SER A 663 0.51 24.89 -5.17
C SER A 663 0.29 25.80 -3.96
N LYS A 664 -0.41 25.27 -2.95
CA LYS A 664 -0.59 25.88 -1.62
C LYS A 664 -0.40 24.83 -0.56
N GLU A 665 0.58 25.01 0.32
CA GLU A 665 0.91 24.03 1.35
C GLU A 665 1.27 24.70 2.68
N PHE A 666 1.00 24.00 3.78
CA PHE A 666 1.54 24.35 5.09
C PHE A 666 3.02 23.97 5.09
N CYS A 667 3.88 24.96 5.31
CA CYS A 667 5.32 24.70 5.31
C CYS A 667 6.09 25.70 6.17
N GLY A 668 6.91 25.18 7.08
CA GLY A 668 7.80 25.98 7.93
C GLY A 668 9.19 26.20 7.34
N GLY A 669 9.50 25.60 6.19
CA GLY A 669 10.82 25.68 5.56
C GLY A 669 11.11 26.97 4.80
N THR A 670 12.31 27.04 4.26
CA THR A 670 12.75 28.19 3.46
C THR A 670 12.57 27.92 1.96
N HIS A 671 12.17 28.94 1.24
CA HIS A 671 11.80 28.85 -0.18
C HIS A 671 12.47 29.93 -1.03
N VAL A 672 12.50 29.71 -2.34
CA VAL A 672 12.87 30.74 -3.31
C VAL A 672 11.81 31.85 -3.36
N ALA A 673 12.21 33.05 -3.72
CA ALA A 673 11.27 34.17 -3.88
C ALA A 673 10.39 34.05 -5.14
N ASN A 674 10.88 33.34 -6.14
CA ASN A 674 10.22 33.13 -7.43
C ASN A 674 10.60 31.75 -7.95
N THR A 675 9.65 31.04 -8.56
CA THR A 675 9.91 29.70 -9.12
C THR A 675 11.01 29.69 -10.18
N ALA A 676 11.21 30.79 -10.90
CA ALA A 676 12.32 30.94 -11.86
C ALA A 676 13.69 30.77 -11.22
N ASN A 677 13.83 31.04 -9.93
CA ASN A 677 15.11 30.88 -9.21
C ASN A 677 15.54 29.42 -9.07
N ILE A 678 14.63 28.47 -9.22
CA ILE A 678 14.93 27.03 -9.27
C ILE A 678 15.73 26.68 -10.52
N ARG A 679 15.51 27.38 -11.59
CA ARG A 679 16.10 27.25 -12.95
C ARG A 679 15.72 25.98 -13.67
N LEU A 680 16.26 24.83 -13.26
CA LEU A 680 16.03 23.54 -13.90
C LEU A 680 15.65 22.49 -12.86
N PHE A 681 14.85 21.53 -13.29
CA PHE A 681 14.45 20.38 -12.47
C PHE A 681 14.59 19.07 -13.27
N LYS A 682 15.20 18.06 -12.65
CA LYS A 682 15.41 16.75 -13.27
C LYS A 682 15.15 15.63 -12.26
N ILE A 683 14.25 14.71 -12.60
CA ILE A 683 14.06 13.47 -11.84
C ILE A 683 15.16 12.49 -12.25
N VAL A 684 15.95 12.01 -11.30
CA VAL A 684 17.06 11.08 -11.57
C VAL A 684 16.76 9.64 -11.18
N SER A 685 15.81 9.41 -10.27
CA SER A 685 15.38 8.06 -9.92
C SER A 685 13.93 8.02 -9.41
N GLU A 686 13.28 6.89 -9.63
CA GLU A 686 11.97 6.55 -9.09
C GLU A 686 12.01 5.07 -8.69
N ALA A 687 11.73 4.76 -7.43
CA ALA A 687 11.82 3.40 -6.90
C ALA A 687 10.83 3.16 -5.75
N GLY A 688 10.51 1.90 -5.48
CA GLY A 688 9.74 1.51 -4.30
C GLY A 688 10.60 1.45 -3.05
N VAL A 689 10.08 1.92 -1.92
CA VAL A 689 10.77 1.89 -0.61
C VAL A 689 9.99 1.12 0.44
N ALA A 690 8.68 1.01 0.27
CA ALA A 690 7.79 0.22 1.11
C ALA A 690 6.55 -0.16 0.30
N ALA A 691 5.70 -1.02 0.84
CA ALA A 691 4.43 -1.36 0.19
C ALA A 691 3.57 -0.10 -0.02
N GLY A 692 3.22 0.17 -1.27
CA GLY A 692 2.41 1.34 -1.64
C GLY A 692 3.11 2.69 -1.51
N VAL A 693 4.43 2.72 -1.30
CA VAL A 693 5.22 3.96 -1.19
C VAL A 693 6.33 3.99 -2.24
N ARG A 694 6.33 5.05 -3.03
CA ARG A 694 7.34 5.30 -4.07
C ARG A 694 8.27 6.44 -3.63
N ARG A 695 9.48 6.40 -4.09
CA ARG A 695 10.50 7.44 -3.82
C ARG A 695 11.00 8.04 -5.12
N ILE A 696 10.96 9.36 -5.20
CA ILE A 696 11.63 10.14 -6.24
C ILE A 696 12.84 10.84 -5.65
N GLU A 697 13.96 10.79 -6.36
CA GLU A 697 15.11 11.67 -6.17
C GLU A 697 15.23 12.60 -7.37
N ALA A 698 15.43 13.88 -7.09
CA ALA A 698 15.51 14.91 -8.13
C ALA A 698 16.59 15.94 -7.81
N LEU A 699 17.01 16.64 -8.85
CA LEU A 699 18.05 17.66 -8.83
C LEU A 699 17.49 18.98 -9.35
N THR A 700 18.09 20.08 -8.92
CA THR A 700 17.80 21.42 -9.43
C THR A 700 19.07 22.17 -9.82
N ASP A 701 18.94 23.15 -10.70
CA ASP A 701 19.98 24.11 -11.12
C ASP A 701 21.34 23.45 -11.42
N LYS A 702 22.36 23.75 -10.64
CA LYS A 702 23.73 23.23 -10.80
C LYS A 702 23.78 21.69 -10.77
N GLY A 703 22.95 21.05 -9.94
CA GLY A 703 22.85 19.59 -9.87
C GLY A 703 22.41 18.98 -11.18
N VAL A 704 21.48 19.62 -11.87
CA VAL A 704 21.01 19.20 -13.20
C VAL A 704 22.11 19.35 -14.24
N MET A 705 22.82 20.46 -14.22
CA MET A 705 23.94 20.72 -15.15
C MET A 705 25.07 19.70 -14.95
N LYS A 706 25.41 19.42 -13.72
CA LYS A 706 26.41 18.39 -13.38
C LYS A 706 25.97 17.01 -13.85
N TYR A 707 24.72 16.65 -13.65
CA TYR A 707 24.15 15.38 -14.10
C TYR A 707 24.28 15.21 -15.62
N TYR A 708 23.94 16.23 -16.39
CA TYR A 708 24.07 16.16 -17.84
C TYR A 708 25.54 16.14 -18.29
N ALA A 709 26.42 16.87 -17.63
CA ALA A 709 27.85 16.82 -17.91
C ALA A 709 28.45 15.41 -17.68
N GLU A 710 28.01 14.73 -16.62
CA GLU A 710 28.42 13.35 -16.32
C GLU A 710 27.85 12.35 -17.36
N LEU A 711 26.62 12.55 -17.82
CA LEU A 711 26.04 11.76 -18.90
C LEU A 711 26.79 11.97 -20.21
N GLU A 712 27.09 13.22 -20.56
CA GLU A 712 27.86 13.56 -21.76
C GLU A 712 29.25 12.87 -21.73
N LYS A 713 29.93 12.98 -20.61
CA LYS A 713 31.23 12.30 -20.41
C LYS A 713 31.11 10.78 -20.56
N THR A 714 30.08 10.18 -19.99
CA THR A 714 29.83 8.74 -20.09
C THR A 714 29.58 8.33 -21.57
N ILE A 715 28.84 9.13 -22.30
CA ILE A 715 28.60 8.91 -23.74
C ILE A 715 29.90 9.02 -24.54
N GLU A 716 30.74 10.02 -24.25
CA GLU A 716 32.05 10.19 -24.87
C GLU A 716 32.98 9.01 -24.59
N GLU A 717 33.04 8.56 -23.35
CA GLU A 717 33.82 7.40 -22.94
C GLU A 717 33.34 6.11 -23.63
N ALA A 718 32.02 5.92 -23.68
CA ALA A 718 31.41 4.79 -24.37
C ALA A 718 31.69 4.81 -25.88
N ALA A 719 31.59 5.97 -26.49
CA ALA A 719 31.91 6.15 -27.92
C ALA A 719 33.40 5.84 -28.19
N LYS A 720 34.30 6.32 -27.33
CA LYS A 720 35.72 6.03 -27.42
C LYS A 720 36.00 4.52 -27.29
N ALA A 721 35.34 3.86 -26.34
CA ALA A 721 35.47 2.40 -26.14
C ALA A 721 34.98 1.63 -27.40
N ALA A 722 33.88 2.10 -28.01
CA ALA A 722 33.34 1.52 -29.23
C ALA A 722 34.10 1.95 -30.52
N LYS A 723 35.07 2.83 -30.39
CA LYS A 723 35.79 3.43 -31.52
C LYS A 723 34.87 4.12 -32.52
N ALA A 724 33.98 4.94 -32.00
CA ALA A 724 32.99 5.68 -32.77
C ALA A 724 32.83 7.12 -32.27
N GLU A 725 32.33 8.01 -33.13
CA GLU A 725 31.85 9.31 -32.69
C GLU A 725 30.55 9.16 -31.88
N PRO A 726 30.27 10.02 -30.87
CA PRO A 726 29.06 9.92 -30.05
C PRO A 726 27.76 9.77 -30.85
N VAL A 727 27.62 10.52 -31.94
CA VAL A 727 26.44 10.47 -32.84
C VAL A 727 26.28 9.11 -33.51
N GLN A 728 27.37 8.39 -33.75
CA GLN A 728 27.42 7.08 -34.38
C GLN A 728 27.37 5.90 -33.42
N LEU A 729 27.36 6.16 -32.09
CA LEU A 729 27.56 5.14 -31.08
C LEU A 729 26.53 4.00 -31.17
N VAL A 730 25.23 4.35 -31.27
CA VAL A 730 24.14 3.34 -31.34
C VAL A 730 24.31 2.44 -32.57
N LYS A 731 24.61 3.07 -33.74
CA LYS A 731 24.85 2.33 -34.98
C LYS A 731 26.06 1.41 -34.87
N LYS A 732 27.14 1.91 -34.23
CA LYS A 732 28.37 1.12 -34.02
C LYS A 732 28.13 -0.07 -33.11
N ILE A 733 27.41 0.12 -31.99
CA ILE A 733 27.09 -0.98 -31.05
C ILE A 733 26.20 -2.02 -31.75
N ALA A 734 25.21 -1.59 -32.54
CA ALA A 734 24.38 -2.51 -33.31
C ALA A 734 25.22 -3.35 -34.27
N ALA A 735 26.12 -2.71 -35.01
CA ALA A 735 27.05 -3.41 -35.92
C ALA A 735 27.98 -4.39 -35.19
N MET A 736 28.51 -4.01 -34.01
CA MET A 736 29.31 -4.89 -33.16
C MET A 736 28.52 -6.12 -32.68
N ASN A 737 27.28 -5.93 -32.28
CA ASN A 737 26.40 -7.03 -31.86
C ASN A 737 26.13 -8.01 -33.04
N ASP A 738 25.91 -7.49 -34.23
CA ASP A 738 25.71 -8.33 -35.42
C ASP A 738 26.98 -9.10 -35.77
N GLU A 739 28.14 -8.46 -35.67
CA GLU A 739 29.43 -9.09 -35.86
C GLU A 739 29.70 -10.20 -34.83
N ILE A 740 29.40 -9.95 -33.56
CA ILE A 740 29.51 -10.94 -32.48
C ILE A 740 28.62 -12.16 -32.78
N LYS A 741 27.35 -11.94 -33.19
CA LYS A 741 26.46 -13.04 -33.57
C LYS A 741 27.01 -13.84 -34.75
N SER A 742 27.52 -13.15 -35.76
CA SER A 742 28.14 -13.79 -36.93
C SER A 742 29.37 -14.63 -36.54
N LEU A 743 30.26 -14.07 -35.74
CA LEU A 743 31.44 -14.75 -35.22
C LEU A 743 31.11 -15.95 -34.33
N MET A 744 30.06 -15.83 -33.49
CA MET A 744 29.59 -16.96 -32.67
C MET A 744 29.07 -18.09 -33.56
N SER A 745 28.29 -17.76 -34.58
CA SER A 745 27.79 -18.77 -35.55
C SER A 745 28.90 -19.40 -36.33
N GLU A 746 29.90 -18.64 -36.80
CA GLU A 746 31.10 -19.17 -37.48
C GLU A 746 31.94 -20.05 -36.56
N ASN A 747 32.11 -19.64 -35.29
CA ASN A 747 32.83 -20.42 -34.30
C ASN A 747 32.17 -21.78 -34.06
N GLU A 748 30.82 -21.81 -33.91
CA GLU A 748 30.07 -23.06 -33.77
C GLU A 748 30.24 -23.97 -35.01
N LYS A 749 30.16 -23.36 -36.21
CA LYS A 749 30.38 -24.09 -37.46
C LYS A 749 31.77 -24.68 -37.54
N LEU A 750 32.82 -23.89 -37.23
CA LEU A 750 34.21 -24.35 -37.24
C LEU A 750 34.44 -25.44 -36.19
N LYS A 751 33.83 -25.33 -35.00
CA LYS A 751 33.93 -26.41 -33.98
C LYS A 751 33.27 -27.69 -34.49
N ALA A 752 32.12 -27.59 -35.13
CA ALA A 752 31.44 -28.74 -35.73
C ALA A 752 32.30 -29.39 -36.85
N GLU A 753 32.93 -28.58 -37.70
CA GLU A 753 33.84 -29.08 -38.73
C GLU A 753 35.06 -29.77 -38.14
N LEU A 754 35.69 -29.19 -37.13
CA LEU A 754 36.81 -29.81 -36.41
C LEU A 754 36.41 -31.13 -35.75
N ALA A 755 35.24 -31.16 -35.13
CA ALA A 755 34.71 -32.37 -34.49
C ALA A 755 34.44 -33.46 -35.53
N ASN A 756 33.83 -33.10 -36.66
CA ASN A 756 33.63 -34.04 -37.76
C ASN A 756 34.96 -34.56 -38.33
N ASN A 757 35.96 -33.69 -38.47
CA ASN A 757 37.30 -34.13 -38.92
C ASN A 757 38.02 -35.00 -37.87
N ALA A 758 37.80 -34.74 -36.59
CA ALA A 758 38.36 -35.53 -35.50
C ALA A 758 37.75 -36.96 -35.44
N LEU A 759 36.50 -37.10 -35.86
CA LEU A 759 35.86 -38.43 -35.98
C LEU A 759 36.45 -39.27 -37.09
N GLY A 760 37.00 -38.73 -38.16
CA GLY A 760 37.46 -39.50 -39.32
C GLY A 760 36.37 -40.42 -39.88
N ASP A 761 36.79 -41.52 -40.50
CA ASP A 761 35.87 -42.55 -41.04
C ASP A 761 35.34 -43.53 -39.96
N THR A 762 34.93 -43.04 -38.78
CA THR A 762 34.42 -43.89 -37.68
C THR A 762 33.09 -44.60 -38.00
N ALA A 763 32.38 -44.20 -39.04
CA ALA A 763 31.20 -44.92 -39.56
C ALA A 763 31.52 -46.38 -39.98
N GLY A 764 32.79 -46.68 -40.20
CA GLY A 764 33.27 -48.05 -40.45
C GLY A 764 33.43 -48.97 -39.24
N ASP A 765 33.38 -48.39 -38.00
CA ASP A 765 33.65 -49.10 -36.74
C ASP A 765 32.35 -49.51 -36.01
N ILE A 766 31.28 -49.76 -36.75
CA ILE A 766 30.03 -50.29 -36.16
C ILE A 766 30.27 -51.73 -35.75
N LYS A 767 30.17 -51.96 -34.45
CA LYS A 767 30.35 -53.30 -33.85
C LYS A 767 28.99 -53.82 -33.38
N GLU A 768 28.91 -55.10 -33.10
CA GLU A 768 27.66 -55.73 -32.65
C GLU A 768 27.90 -56.55 -31.40
N VAL A 769 27.01 -56.54 -30.45
CA VAL A 769 26.96 -57.41 -29.30
C VAL A 769 25.56 -57.92 -29.09
N ASN A 770 25.38 -59.22 -29.12
CA ASN A 770 24.10 -59.89 -28.94
C ASN A 770 22.94 -59.29 -29.75
N GLY A 771 23.18 -59.01 -31.04
CA GLY A 771 22.20 -58.46 -31.94
C GLY A 771 21.99 -56.96 -31.84
N VAL A 772 22.71 -56.22 -30.98
CA VAL A 772 22.64 -54.75 -30.83
C VAL A 772 23.89 -54.14 -31.40
N LYS A 773 23.73 -53.26 -32.38
CA LYS A 773 24.86 -52.52 -32.94
C LYS A 773 25.28 -51.40 -32.00
N TYR A 774 26.58 -51.12 -31.93
CA TYR A 774 27.09 -50.03 -31.15
C TYR A 774 28.32 -49.39 -31.80
N ILE A 775 28.53 -48.12 -31.49
CA ILE A 775 29.75 -47.36 -31.79
C ILE A 775 30.30 -46.87 -30.47
N ALA A 776 31.56 -47.16 -30.21
CA ALA A 776 32.32 -46.63 -29.08
C ALA A 776 33.60 -46.03 -29.62
N THR A 777 33.76 -44.72 -29.53
CA THR A 777 34.89 -44.03 -30.15
C THR A 777 35.41 -42.88 -29.27
N LYS A 778 36.67 -42.52 -29.52
CA LYS A 778 37.37 -41.40 -28.90
C LYS A 778 37.49 -40.25 -29.90
N VAL A 779 37.29 -39.04 -29.46
CA VAL A 779 37.59 -37.79 -30.17
C VAL A 779 38.39 -36.90 -29.24
N ASP A 780 39.23 -36.03 -29.78
CA ASP A 780 40.02 -35.10 -28.96
C ASP A 780 39.52 -33.65 -29.08
N GLY A 781 39.56 -32.93 -27.95
CA GLY A 781 39.30 -31.48 -27.91
C GLY A 781 37.87 -31.04 -28.16
N VAL A 782 36.88 -31.92 -28.08
CA VAL A 782 35.48 -31.65 -28.35
C VAL A 782 34.72 -31.43 -27.05
N ASP A 783 33.99 -30.32 -26.95
CA ASP A 783 33.16 -30.03 -25.79
C ASP A 783 31.85 -30.84 -25.76
N MET A 784 31.12 -30.78 -24.67
CA MET A 784 29.88 -31.57 -24.48
C MET A 784 28.80 -31.22 -25.51
N ASN A 785 28.66 -29.97 -25.91
CA ASN A 785 27.67 -29.55 -26.91
C ASN A 785 27.95 -30.16 -28.27
N GLU A 786 29.21 -30.13 -28.68
CA GLU A 786 29.67 -30.76 -29.92
C GLU A 786 29.57 -32.30 -29.84
N LEU A 787 29.84 -32.90 -28.67
CA LEU A 787 29.61 -34.34 -28.47
C LEU A 787 28.15 -34.74 -28.68
N ARG A 788 27.22 -33.94 -28.23
CA ARG A 788 25.77 -34.19 -28.48
C ARG A 788 25.47 -34.19 -29.99
N ASN A 789 26.00 -33.20 -30.71
CA ASN A 789 25.80 -33.11 -32.15
C ASN A 789 26.40 -34.29 -32.86
N LEU A 790 27.63 -34.72 -32.48
CA LEU A 790 28.28 -35.90 -33.02
C LEU A 790 27.51 -37.17 -32.67
N GLY A 791 27.00 -37.29 -31.45
CA GLY A 791 26.21 -38.40 -31.00
C GLY A 791 24.90 -38.52 -31.80
N ASP A 792 24.22 -37.42 -32.07
CA ASP A 792 23.04 -37.38 -32.93
C ASP A 792 23.36 -37.82 -34.37
N LYS A 793 24.47 -37.35 -34.91
CA LYS A 793 24.94 -37.75 -36.22
C LYS A 793 25.22 -39.25 -36.32
N LEU A 794 26.00 -39.79 -35.39
CA LEU A 794 26.34 -41.22 -35.34
C LEU A 794 25.08 -42.07 -35.06
N LYS A 795 24.15 -41.59 -34.23
CA LYS A 795 22.87 -42.23 -33.98
C LYS A 795 22.04 -42.34 -35.27
N GLY A 796 22.06 -41.30 -36.09
CA GLY A 796 21.43 -41.30 -37.43
C GLY A 796 22.10 -42.27 -38.36
N GLU A 797 23.44 -42.38 -38.39
CA GLU A 797 24.20 -43.30 -39.23
C GLU A 797 24.05 -44.76 -38.82
N ILE A 798 23.98 -45.03 -37.51
CA ILE A 798 23.80 -46.39 -37.02
C ILE A 798 22.38 -46.92 -37.25
N GLY A 799 21.40 -46.02 -37.29
CA GLY A 799 19.98 -46.32 -37.47
C GLY A 799 19.32 -47.07 -36.31
N SER A 800 19.92 -48.11 -35.81
CA SER A 800 19.47 -48.87 -34.62
C SER A 800 20.71 -49.28 -33.81
N GLY A 801 20.82 -48.77 -32.57
CA GLY A 801 21.93 -49.15 -31.73
C GLY A 801 22.27 -48.18 -30.63
N VAL A 802 23.47 -48.34 -30.08
CA VAL A 802 24.01 -47.52 -28.98
C VAL A 802 25.27 -46.80 -29.46
N VAL A 803 25.38 -45.54 -29.12
CA VAL A 803 26.55 -44.68 -29.42
C VAL A 803 27.17 -44.19 -28.13
N VAL A 804 28.45 -44.40 -27.97
CA VAL A 804 29.28 -43.86 -26.87
C VAL A 804 30.46 -43.10 -27.46
N ILE A 805 30.56 -41.82 -27.12
CA ILE A 805 31.67 -40.98 -27.56
C ILE A 805 32.36 -40.41 -26.33
N VAL A 806 33.70 -40.49 -26.32
CA VAL A 806 34.54 -39.97 -25.23
C VAL A 806 35.46 -38.91 -25.80
N SER A 807 35.53 -37.75 -25.17
CA SER A 807 36.44 -36.67 -25.55
C SER A 807 37.40 -36.34 -24.42
N ALA A 808 38.70 -36.26 -24.74
CA ALA A 808 39.72 -35.72 -23.86
C ALA A 808 39.91 -34.23 -24.18
N GLN A 809 39.77 -33.37 -23.18
CA GLN A 809 39.99 -31.94 -23.29
C GLN A 809 41.14 -31.52 -22.35
N GLY A 810 42.36 -31.72 -22.80
CA GLY A 810 43.56 -31.48 -21.97
C GLY A 810 43.90 -32.65 -21.06
N ALA A 811 44.71 -32.39 -20.05
CA ALA A 811 45.32 -33.44 -19.23
C ALA A 811 44.41 -34.02 -18.13
N ASP A 812 43.35 -33.27 -17.78
CA ASP A 812 42.50 -33.55 -16.59
C ASP A 812 40.97 -33.41 -16.82
N LYS A 813 40.54 -33.36 -18.08
CA LYS A 813 39.15 -33.24 -18.40
C LYS A 813 38.70 -34.25 -19.45
N VAL A 814 37.66 -35.01 -19.12
CA VAL A 814 37.05 -35.98 -20.00
C VAL A 814 35.57 -35.72 -20.06
N SER A 815 34.99 -35.76 -21.25
CA SER A 815 33.55 -35.71 -21.47
C SER A 815 33.08 -36.97 -22.14
N VAL A 816 31.96 -37.52 -21.67
CA VAL A 816 31.40 -38.80 -22.19
C VAL A 816 29.94 -38.59 -22.52
N ILE A 817 29.50 -39.03 -23.67
CA ILE A 817 28.08 -39.07 -24.03
C ILE A 817 27.69 -40.51 -24.47
N ALA A 818 26.51 -40.94 -24.08
CA ALA A 818 25.90 -42.18 -24.52
C ALA A 818 24.50 -41.89 -25.06
N MET A 819 24.18 -42.48 -26.19
CA MET A 819 22.86 -42.41 -26.82
C MET A 819 22.36 -43.79 -27.19
N ALA A 820 21.07 -44.01 -27.12
CA ALA A 820 20.43 -45.24 -27.53
C ALA A 820 19.15 -44.95 -28.36
N THR A 821 18.96 -45.73 -29.40
CA THR A 821 17.73 -45.67 -30.22
C THR A 821 16.56 -46.36 -29.48
N ASP A 822 15.35 -45.94 -29.81
CA ASP A 822 14.12 -46.43 -29.10
C ASP A 822 13.95 -47.95 -29.14
N ASP A 823 14.29 -48.57 -30.26
CA ASP A 823 14.19 -50.02 -30.45
C ASP A 823 15.14 -50.83 -29.54
N VAL A 824 16.36 -50.33 -29.32
CA VAL A 824 17.31 -50.97 -28.39
C VAL A 824 16.98 -50.67 -26.94
N ILE A 825 16.40 -49.53 -26.66
CA ILE A 825 15.85 -49.22 -25.32
C ILE A 825 14.75 -50.25 -24.95
N ALA A 826 13.89 -50.57 -25.87
CA ALA A 826 12.88 -51.61 -25.69
C ALA A 826 13.46 -52.99 -25.39
N LYS A 827 14.70 -53.24 -25.82
CA LYS A 827 15.48 -54.51 -25.54
C LYS A 827 16.24 -54.47 -24.21
N GLY A 828 16.19 -53.38 -23.47
CA GLY A 828 16.85 -53.21 -22.19
C GLY A 828 18.03 -52.25 -22.15
N ALA A 829 18.46 -51.70 -23.29
CA ALA A 829 19.49 -50.69 -23.32
C ALA A 829 19.07 -49.40 -22.64
N HIS A 830 19.94 -48.80 -21.85
CA HIS A 830 19.64 -47.58 -21.10
C HIS A 830 20.88 -46.69 -21.00
N ALA A 831 20.89 -45.60 -21.74
CA ALA A 831 22.04 -44.67 -21.78
C ALA A 831 22.44 -44.15 -20.39
N GLY A 832 21.48 -43.78 -19.53
CA GLY A 832 21.74 -43.29 -18.16
C GLY A 832 22.48 -44.33 -17.30
N ASN A 833 22.08 -45.61 -17.36
CA ASN A 833 22.70 -46.68 -16.61
C ASN A 833 24.07 -47.07 -17.21
N LEU A 834 24.18 -46.98 -18.53
CA LEU A 834 25.45 -47.16 -19.23
C LEU A 834 26.50 -46.14 -18.77
N ILE A 835 26.14 -44.88 -18.71
CA ILE A 835 26.99 -43.78 -18.20
C ILE A 835 27.36 -43.99 -16.73
N LYS A 836 26.41 -44.41 -15.88
CA LYS A 836 26.69 -44.70 -14.46
C LYS A 836 27.74 -45.82 -14.29
N ALA A 837 27.71 -46.79 -15.15
CA ALA A 837 28.67 -47.88 -15.12
C ALA A 837 30.05 -47.49 -15.69
N LEU A 838 30.09 -46.63 -16.71
CA LEU A 838 31.33 -46.31 -17.45
C LEU A 838 32.06 -45.06 -16.90
N ALA A 839 31.35 -44.07 -16.38
CA ALA A 839 31.94 -42.80 -15.93
C ALA A 839 33.01 -42.95 -14.83
N PRO A 840 32.92 -43.87 -13.85
CA PRO A 840 33.94 -44.06 -12.85
C PRO A 840 35.33 -44.47 -13.43
N ILE A 841 35.33 -45.13 -14.60
CA ILE A 841 36.58 -45.54 -15.28
C ILE A 841 37.44 -44.34 -15.66
N VAL A 842 36.87 -43.23 -16.00
CA VAL A 842 37.53 -41.96 -16.30
C VAL A 842 37.54 -40.99 -15.13
N GLY A 843 37.28 -41.50 -13.93
CA GLY A 843 37.32 -40.70 -12.70
C GLY A 843 36.20 -39.66 -12.61
N GLY A 844 35.02 -39.98 -13.09
CA GLY A 844 33.90 -39.08 -13.14
C GLY A 844 32.55 -39.70 -12.77
N GLY A 845 31.53 -38.93 -12.94
CA GLY A 845 30.12 -39.29 -12.71
C GLY A 845 29.20 -38.56 -13.63
N GLY A 846 27.99 -39.12 -13.80
CA GLY A 846 26.96 -38.55 -14.63
C GLY A 846 25.72 -39.42 -14.67
N GLY A 847 24.82 -39.10 -15.53
CA GLY A 847 23.58 -39.83 -15.74
C GLY A 847 22.71 -39.13 -16.78
N GLY A 848 21.52 -39.63 -16.93
CA GLY A 848 20.57 -39.08 -17.90
C GLY A 848 19.41 -40.04 -18.13
N ARG A 849 18.76 -39.81 -19.24
CA ARG A 849 17.59 -40.57 -19.68
C ARG A 849 17.97 -41.85 -20.40
N PRO A 850 17.03 -42.79 -20.65
CA PRO A 850 17.31 -43.99 -21.42
C PRO A 850 17.85 -43.72 -22.83
N ASN A 851 17.47 -42.63 -23.46
CA ASN A 851 17.87 -42.30 -24.85
C ASN A 851 19.14 -41.46 -24.95
N MET A 852 19.50 -40.73 -23.88
CA MET A 852 20.69 -39.87 -23.85
C MET A 852 21.18 -39.65 -22.43
N ALA A 853 22.45 -39.79 -22.19
CA ALA A 853 23.12 -39.48 -20.93
C ALA A 853 24.52 -38.94 -21.15
N GLN A 854 25.05 -38.22 -20.17
CA GLN A 854 26.37 -37.60 -20.25
C GLN A 854 27.08 -37.65 -18.90
N ALA A 855 28.38 -37.62 -18.95
CA ALA A 855 29.25 -37.58 -17.79
C ALA A 855 30.49 -36.71 -18.02
N GLY A 856 31.06 -36.19 -16.94
CA GLY A 856 32.38 -35.61 -16.92
C GLY A 856 33.35 -36.46 -16.12
N GLY A 857 34.61 -36.43 -16.43
CA GLY A 857 35.68 -37.13 -15.72
C GLY A 857 36.97 -36.35 -15.67
N LYS A 858 37.94 -36.85 -14.89
CA LYS A 858 39.25 -36.19 -14.68
C LYS A 858 40.44 -37.05 -15.13
N ASN A 859 40.22 -38.29 -15.54
CA ASN A 859 41.28 -39.23 -15.88
C ASN A 859 41.23 -39.63 -17.37
N PRO A 860 41.94 -38.93 -18.27
CA PRO A 860 42.01 -39.28 -19.67
C PRO A 860 42.66 -40.66 -19.93
N ALA A 861 43.54 -41.15 -19.05
CA ALA A 861 44.20 -42.46 -19.17
C ALA A 861 43.20 -43.64 -19.11
N GLY A 862 42.00 -43.45 -18.57
CA GLY A 862 40.96 -44.47 -18.51
C GLY A 862 40.08 -44.56 -19.76
N ILE A 863 40.28 -43.75 -20.79
CA ILE A 863 39.41 -43.67 -21.96
C ILE A 863 39.41 -44.98 -22.74
N ASP A 864 40.57 -45.56 -22.99
CA ASP A 864 40.70 -46.82 -23.72
C ASP A 864 40.04 -47.99 -22.99
N GLU A 865 40.17 -48.04 -21.66
CA GLU A 865 39.45 -48.99 -20.81
C GLU A 865 37.92 -48.80 -20.84
N LEU A 866 37.45 -47.56 -20.80
CA LEU A 866 36.03 -47.24 -20.91
C LEU A 866 35.49 -47.77 -22.24
N ILE A 867 36.13 -47.48 -23.36
CA ILE A 867 35.71 -47.94 -24.69
C ILE A 867 35.69 -49.45 -24.77
N ALA A 868 36.71 -50.13 -24.22
CA ALA A 868 36.81 -51.58 -24.19
C ALA A 868 35.65 -52.23 -23.35
N LYS A 869 35.14 -51.53 -22.34
CA LYS A 869 34.06 -52.04 -21.48
C LYS A 869 32.65 -51.77 -22.01
N VAL A 870 32.49 -50.98 -23.06
CA VAL A 870 31.19 -50.67 -23.62
C VAL A 870 30.39 -51.91 -24.05
N PRO A 871 30.94 -52.87 -24.81
CA PRO A 871 30.19 -54.05 -25.20
C PRO A 871 29.71 -54.94 -24.03
N ASP A 872 30.54 -55.08 -22.99
CA ASP A 872 30.17 -55.87 -21.81
C ASP A 872 29.07 -55.17 -21.00
N THR A 873 29.11 -53.88 -20.91
CA THR A 873 28.09 -53.09 -20.22
C THR A 873 26.75 -53.13 -20.95
N ILE A 874 26.75 -53.05 -22.28
CA ILE A 874 25.55 -53.17 -23.09
C ILE A 874 24.98 -54.58 -22.92
N LEU A 875 25.84 -55.66 -22.99
CA LEU A 875 25.41 -57.03 -22.81
C LEU A 875 24.75 -57.28 -21.45
N ALA A 876 25.27 -56.66 -20.39
CA ALA A 876 24.67 -56.75 -19.05
C ALA A 876 23.29 -56.13 -18.98
N GLN A 877 22.96 -55.14 -19.83
CA GLN A 877 21.67 -54.51 -19.88
C GLN A 877 20.62 -55.25 -20.70
N ILE A 878 21.02 -55.84 -21.80
CA ILE A 878 20.13 -56.50 -22.74
C ILE A 878 19.99 -57.99 -22.49
N GLY A 879 20.79 -58.56 -21.67
CA GLY A 879 20.82 -60.02 -21.33
C GLY A 879 21.60 -60.86 -22.29
#